data_c7cb3fa5168964a039d362d58acbfe59
#
_entry.id   c7cb3fa5168964a039d362d58acbfe59
#
_cell.length_a   1.000
_cell.length_b   1.000
_cell.length_c   1.000
_cell.angle_alpha   90.00
_cell.angle_beta   90.00
_cell.angle_gamma   90.00
#
_symmetry.space_group_name_H-M   'P 1'
#
loop_
_entity.id
_entity.type
_entity.pdbx_description
1 polymer ?
#
loop_
_entity_poly.entity_id
_entity_poly.type
_entity_poly.pdbx_seq_one_letter_code
_entity_poly.pdbx_strand_id
1 'polypeptide(L)'
;DKLHNAAFCIEWFTPSVRKYNSNRKCPEGQKAGKGEVFSLLFVCPRTKESFLEKDKKQEGRSAIELAILNGIEAYNREQAAKKKSPAAAKTQQEEKRALFGKEAMEEAGYTPKRRSRAKGKGTKLPESKEEGKQPAKEQKPAQQPKKRSEKAQNVPVSKQNAKERAPQKEKGQRGRKKRPVKVLFFGGVGEIGKNMTAIEYGNDIIVIDAGIIFPTEEMPGIDLVFPDITYLVQNKNKIRGVFLTHGHEDHIGGVPYLMKELDPSTPVYGSKLTLALVDNKLREHRLNNVVEQTVAPHDRIKAGCFTVNFVNVNHSIAGAMALAVETPYGIIFHSGDFKIDLTPVAGKPIDLAEIAEYGKKGVLLYLGESTNIERPGYTMSEKVVGTTLEHLFAENADRRIIIATFASNVHRLQQIIDIAVKFRRKVAFSGRSMFNVVEAALKIGEMTIPEGVIVDVEKTKNYFDREIVIISTGSQGEPMSALTRMAAGEFNKVTIGSNDTIIISASPIPGNERMIYSVINNLYKKGAKVVYESLEKIHVSGHACQEEHKILHTLLNPKFFIPVHGEYRHLKRHALLAEELGMNSSRIFIPDIGNCVEVTDDSLRQGESFPAGARLIDGEGFEDYGKSEVLKDRLRMSEEGLVVVSVVLSNGVVLGDPDVECRGIVFQDEQNAMRELKNIVEKTLDSVNAQTAPSDIAAALKRAVKNHLFKKTKQSPMILPIVQEL
;
A
#
# COMPACT_ATOMS: atom_id res chain seq x y z
N ASP A 1 -35.95 -29.37 -25.41
CA ASP A 1 -35.88 -29.64 -26.87
C ASP A 1 -34.88 -28.71 -27.55
N LYS A 2 -33.87 -29.42 -28.18
CA LYS A 2 -32.97 -28.96 -29.28
C LYS A 2 -32.01 -27.79 -28.96
N LEU A 3 -30.77 -28.00 -28.62
CA LEU A 3 -29.63 -28.43 -29.48
C LEU A 3 -29.60 -27.78 -30.86
N HIS A 4 -28.61 -26.88 -31.11
CA HIS A 4 -27.73 -26.97 -32.28
C HIS A 4 -26.53 -26.03 -32.16
N ASN A 5 -25.36 -26.64 -32.12
CA ASN A 5 -24.07 -26.36 -32.75
C ASN A 5 -23.83 -25.01 -33.46
N ALA A 6 -22.70 -24.41 -33.16
CA ALA A 6 -21.79 -23.89 -34.17
C ALA A 6 -20.36 -23.88 -33.62
N ALA A 7 -19.58 -24.86 -34.03
CA ALA A 7 -18.13 -24.84 -34.04
C ALA A 7 -17.66 -23.90 -35.16
N PHE A 8 -16.68 -23.03 -34.89
CA PHE A 8 -15.89 -22.41 -35.95
C PHE A 8 -14.41 -22.63 -35.68
N CYS A 9 -13.80 -23.35 -36.61
CA CYS A 9 -12.36 -23.57 -36.80
C CYS A 9 -11.66 -22.26 -37.06
N ILE A 10 -10.48 -22.09 -36.44
CA ILE A 10 -9.39 -21.30 -37.03
C ILE A 10 -8.14 -22.14 -37.00
N GLU A 11 -7.80 -22.69 -38.16
CA GLU A 11 -6.48 -23.21 -38.54
C GLU A 11 -5.60 -22.06 -39.07
N TRP A 12 -4.29 -22.34 -39.02
CA TRP A 12 -3.18 -21.71 -39.75
C TRP A 12 -2.43 -20.59 -39.10
N PHE A 13 -1.21 -20.88 -38.59
CA PHE A 13 0.05 -20.66 -39.32
C PHE A 13 1.23 -21.26 -38.54
N THR A 14 1.86 -22.30 -39.09
CA THR A 14 3.21 -22.73 -38.76
C THR A 14 4.18 -22.26 -39.84
N PRO A 15 5.38 -21.74 -39.51
CA PRO A 15 6.48 -21.65 -40.45
C PRO A 15 7.46 -22.84 -40.26
N SER A 16 7.73 -23.43 -41.36
CA SER A 16 8.63 -24.56 -41.62
C SER A 16 10.07 -24.34 -41.18
N VAL A 17 10.59 -25.38 -40.50
CA VAL A 17 12.01 -25.60 -40.23
C VAL A 17 12.73 -25.96 -41.54
N ARG A 18 13.72 -25.17 -41.96
CA ARG A 18 14.76 -25.60 -42.91
C ARG A 18 16.05 -25.88 -42.13
N LYS A 19 16.42 -27.15 -42.12
CA LYS A 19 17.74 -27.65 -41.75
C LYS A 19 18.79 -27.10 -42.72
N TYR A 20 19.86 -26.54 -42.22
CA TYR A 20 21.10 -26.42 -42.94
C TYR A 20 22.20 -27.17 -42.19
N ASN A 21 22.84 -28.05 -42.92
CA ASN A 21 23.81 -29.02 -42.47
C ASN A 21 25.22 -28.38 -42.39
N SER A 22 25.93 -28.82 -41.39
CA SER A 22 27.31 -28.51 -41.08
C SER A 22 28.32 -29.00 -42.15
N ASN A 23 29.36 -28.29 -42.26
CA ASN A 23 30.75 -28.73 -42.46
C ASN A 23 31.55 -27.72 -43.23
N ARG A 24 32.44 -26.99 -42.56
CA ARG A 24 33.78 -26.68 -43.06
C ARG A 24 34.72 -26.28 -41.91
N LYS A 25 35.88 -26.88 -41.95
CA LYS A 25 37.02 -26.82 -41.05
C LYS A 25 37.71 -25.47 -41.04
N CYS A 26 38.29 -25.12 -39.87
CA CYS A 26 39.34 -24.13 -39.70
C CYS A 26 40.58 -24.38 -40.54
N PRO A 27 41.38 -23.36 -40.77
CA PRO A 27 42.80 -23.50 -40.44
C PRO A 27 43.33 -22.40 -39.50
N GLU A 28 44.33 -22.83 -38.76
CA GLU A 28 45.08 -22.09 -37.73
C GLU A 28 45.98 -20.98 -38.31
N GLY A 29 46.24 -19.99 -37.43
CA GLY A 29 47.59 -19.37 -37.36
C GLY A 29 47.70 -17.94 -37.91
N GLN A 30 47.76 -17.00 -36.99
CA GLN A 30 48.95 -16.11 -36.87
C GLN A 30 48.80 -15.14 -35.72
N LYS A 31 49.93 -14.88 -35.07
CA LYS A 31 50.13 -14.06 -33.85
C LYS A 31 50.22 -12.56 -34.14
N ALA A 32 49.85 -11.82 -33.10
CA ALA A 32 50.45 -10.59 -32.57
C ALA A 32 50.09 -9.23 -33.20
N GLY A 33 49.60 -8.35 -32.36
CA GLY A 33 49.58 -6.91 -32.55
C GLY A 33 48.95 -6.21 -31.37
N LYS A 34 49.76 -5.73 -30.44
CA LYS A 34 49.34 -4.81 -29.37
C LYS A 34 48.91 -3.48 -30.01
N GLY A 35 47.73 -3.01 -29.64
CA GLY A 35 47.23 -1.69 -29.99
C GLY A 35 46.42 -1.12 -28.82
N GLU A 36 46.86 0.01 -28.34
CA GLU A 36 46.42 0.74 -27.19
C GLU A 36 44.94 1.19 -27.31
N VAL A 37 44.16 1.01 -26.24
CA VAL A 37 42.82 1.54 -26.10
C VAL A 37 42.92 2.91 -25.45
N PHE A 38 42.65 3.96 -26.20
CA PHE A 38 42.42 5.31 -25.68
C PHE A 38 40.99 5.41 -25.16
N SER A 39 40.83 5.44 -23.83
CA SER A 39 39.61 5.85 -23.17
C SER A 39 39.63 7.36 -22.97
N LEU A 40 38.80 8.09 -23.68
CA LEU A 40 38.53 9.49 -23.41
C LEU A 40 37.56 9.63 -22.25
N LEU A 41 38.11 9.99 -21.09
CA LEU A 41 37.39 10.45 -19.90
C LEU A 41 37.17 11.96 -20.04
N PHE A 42 35.91 12.37 -20.14
CA PHE A 42 35.53 13.76 -19.90
C PHE A 42 35.53 14.02 -18.38
N VAL A 43 36.50 14.79 -17.92
CA VAL A 43 36.63 15.26 -16.53
C VAL A 43 36.07 16.68 -16.45
N CYS A 44 35.01 16.87 -15.70
CA CYS A 44 34.50 18.15 -15.26
C CYS A 44 35.37 18.67 -14.08
N PRO A 45 35.91 19.90 -14.10
CA PRO A 45 36.82 20.35 -13.06
C PRO A 45 36.07 21.04 -11.91
N ARG A 46 35.65 20.29 -10.95
CA ARG A 46 35.39 20.78 -9.56
C ARG A 46 35.21 19.57 -8.63
N THR A 47 36.24 19.27 -7.89
CA THR A 47 36.33 18.70 -6.54
C THR A 47 37.62 17.89 -6.40
N LYS A 48 38.70 18.54 -5.97
CA LYS A 48 40.01 17.90 -5.69
C LYS A 48 40.20 17.55 -4.20
N GLU A 49 39.13 17.47 -3.42
CA GLU A 49 39.26 17.15 -1.96
C GLU A 49 38.52 15.89 -1.45
N SER A 50 37.89 15.08 -2.32
CA SER A 50 37.18 13.89 -1.90
C SER A 50 37.81 12.56 -2.31
N PHE A 51 39.06 12.55 -2.84
CA PHE A 51 39.65 11.31 -3.35
C PHE A 51 40.53 10.53 -2.35
N LEU A 52 40.82 11.11 -1.17
CA LEU A 52 41.64 10.44 -0.13
C LEU A 52 40.81 9.77 0.97
N GLU A 53 39.48 9.91 0.96
CA GLU A 53 38.59 9.21 1.91
C GLU A 53 37.91 7.96 1.35
N LYS A 54 38.02 7.67 0.04
CA LYS A 54 37.36 6.52 -0.60
C LYS A 54 38.07 5.18 -0.41
N ASP A 55 39.35 5.16 -0.11
CA ASP A 55 40.10 3.89 0.06
C ASP A 55 40.03 3.27 1.46
N LYS A 56 39.33 3.92 2.42
CA LYS A 56 39.04 3.32 3.75
C LYS A 56 37.61 2.77 3.91
N LYS A 57 36.79 2.79 2.84
CA LYS A 57 35.38 2.32 2.89
C LYS A 57 35.13 1.00 2.15
N GLN A 58 36.16 0.26 1.78
CA GLN A 58 36.00 -1.07 1.13
C GLN A 58 35.99 -2.26 2.11
N GLU A 59 36.04 -2.02 3.41
CA GLU A 59 35.70 -3.00 4.44
C GLU A 59 34.46 -2.49 5.21
N GLY A 60 33.26 -2.51 4.60
CA GLY A 60 32.15 -1.99 5.37
C GLY A 60 30.81 -2.37 4.78
N ARG A 61 30.07 -3.16 5.56
CA ARG A 61 28.61 -3.21 5.58
C ARG A 61 28.07 -1.79 5.48
N SER A 62 26.93 -1.60 4.84
CA SER A 62 26.29 -0.29 4.91
C SER A 62 26.12 0.09 6.40
N ALA A 63 26.40 1.33 6.75
CA ALA A 63 26.29 1.78 8.14
C ALA A 63 24.91 1.46 8.75
N ILE A 64 23.90 1.33 7.90
CA ILE A 64 22.52 0.94 8.22
C ILE A 64 22.43 -0.54 8.61
N GLU A 65 23.04 -1.46 7.83
CA GLU A 65 23.03 -2.90 8.17
C GLU A 65 23.76 -3.18 9.51
N LEU A 66 24.83 -2.45 9.76
CA LEU A 66 25.56 -2.54 11.03
C LEU A 66 24.76 -1.96 12.20
N ALA A 67 24.05 -0.84 11.98
CA ALA A 67 23.19 -0.21 12.98
C ALA A 67 22.02 -1.12 13.37
N ILE A 68 21.42 -1.82 12.41
CA ILE A 68 20.29 -2.75 12.66
C ILE A 68 20.76 -3.99 13.42
N LEU A 69 21.87 -4.60 13.01
CA LEU A 69 22.42 -5.75 13.72
C LEU A 69 22.83 -5.38 15.15
N ASN A 70 23.44 -4.20 15.34
CA ASN A 70 23.79 -3.68 16.66
C ASN A 70 22.54 -3.30 17.47
N GLY A 71 21.50 -2.75 16.82
CA GLY A 71 20.21 -2.42 17.43
C GLY A 71 19.47 -3.68 17.89
N ILE A 72 19.43 -4.72 17.06
CA ILE A 72 18.86 -6.03 17.41
C ILE A 72 19.62 -6.67 18.57
N GLU A 73 20.95 -6.63 18.55
CA GLU A 73 21.75 -7.15 19.65
C GLU A 73 21.58 -6.34 20.96
N ALA A 74 21.52 -5.01 20.87
CA ALA A 74 21.28 -4.12 22.00
C ALA A 74 19.91 -4.37 22.63
N TYR A 75 18.87 -4.45 21.81
CA TYR A 75 17.50 -4.76 22.24
C TYR A 75 17.43 -6.13 22.93
N ASN A 76 18.03 -7.16 22.33
CA ASN A 76 18.04 -8.51 22.90
C ASN A 76 18.81 -8.56 24.21
N ARG A 77 19.93 -7.80 24.35
CA ARG A 77 20.69 -7.66 25.63
C ARG A 77 19.83 -6.98 26.69
N GLU A 78 19.10 -5.95 26.34
CA GLU A 78 18.20 -5.24 27.26
C GLU A 78 17.04 -6.14 27.72
N GLN A 79 16.44 -6.93 26.84
CA GLN A 79 15.39 -7.91 27.17
C GLN A 79 15.94 -9.05 28.04
N ALA A 80 17.17 -9.52 27.78
CA ALA A 80 17.83 -10.53 28.59
C ALA A 80 18.18 -9.99 29.99
N ALA A 81 18.58 -8.71 30.10
CA ALA A 81 18.82 -8.05 31.38
C ALA A 81 17.52 -7.85 32.17
N LYS A 82 16.43 -7.46 31.53
CA LYS A 82 15.08 -7.36 32.16
C LYS A 82 14.58 -8.71 32.67
N LYS A 83 14.88 -9.84 31.98
CA LYS A 83 14.52 -11.20 32.40
C LYS A 83 15.38 -11.74 33.58
N LYS A 84 16.58 -11.21 33.78
CA LYS A 84 17.52 -11.64 34.84
C LYS A 84 17.42 -10.83 36.14
N SER A 85 16.60 -9.78 36.20
CA SER A 85 16.45 -8.97 37.41
C SER A 85 15.49 -9.67 38.40
N PRO A 86 15.82 -9.73 39.71
CA PRO A 86 14.96 -10.34 40.73
C PRO A 86 13.58 -9.66 40.86
N ALA A 87 13.42 -8.42 40.37
CA ALA A 87 12.17 -7.69 40.36
C ALA A 87 11.21 -8.24 39.28
N ALA A 88 11.70 -8.65 38.08
CA ALA A 88 10.89 -9.17 37.01
C ALA A 88 10.22 -10.51 37.34
N ALA A 89 10.88 -11.36 38.17
CA ALA A 89 10.31 -12.62 38.60
C ALA A 89 9.13 -12.43 39.60
N LYS A 90 9.14 -11.34 40.37
CA LYS A 90 8.02 -10.99 41.27
C LYS A 90 6.86 -10.36 40.51
N THR A 91 7.12 -9.48 39.54
CA THR A 91 6.09 -8.80 38.75
C THR A 91 5.33 -9.76 37.83
N GLN A 92 6.01 -10.72 37.18
CA GLN A 92 5.36 -11.77 36.41
C GLN A 92 4.47 -12.72 37.25
N GLN A 93 4.82 -12.92 38.50
CA GLN A 93 4.04 -13.74 39.41
C GLN A 93 2.84 -12.96 39.98
N GLU A 94 2.97 -11.66 40.13
CA GLU A 94 1.88 -10.75 40.51
C GLU A 94 0.94 -10.45 39.35
N GLU A 95 1.44 -10.25 38.11
CA GLU A 95 0.63 -10.12 36.90
C GLU A 95 -0.13 -11.40 36.57
N LYS A 96 0.48 -12.58 36.73
CA LYS A 96 -0.26 -13.86 36.62
C LYS A 96 -1.31 -14.05 37.72
N ARG A 97 -1.13 -13.46 38.89
CA ARG A 97 -2.14 -13.46 39.96
C ARG A 97 -3.24 -12.42 39.75
N ALA A 98 -2.95 -11.32 39.06
CA ALA A 98 -3.92 -10.29 38.69
C ALA A 98 -4.79 -10.68 37.49
N LEU A 99 -4.20 -11.40 36.51
CA LEU A 99 -4.92 -11.94 35.33
C LEU A 99 -5.90 -13.08 35.70
N PHE A 100 -5.69 -13.76 36.84
CA PHE A 100 -6.64 -14.72 37.43
C PHE A 100 -7.30 -14.07 38.65
N GLY A 101 -7.93 -12.93 38.46
CA GLY A 101 -8.65 -12.21 39.51
C GLY A 101 -9.79 -13.02 40.14
N LYS A 102 -10.14 -12.69 41.38
CA LYS A 102 -11.17 -13.36 42.19
C LYS A 102 -12.51 -13.55 41.48
N GLU A 103 -12.84 -12.68 40.53
CA GLU A 103 -14.12 -12.72 39.79
C GLU A 103 -14.25 -13.94 38.88
N ALA A 104 -13.17 -14.39 38.24
CA ALA A 104 -13.18 -15.60 37.39
C ALA A 104 -13.34 -16.91 38.20
N MET A 105 -13.12 -16.87 39.52
CA MET A 105 -13.30 -18.04 40.41
C MET A 105 -14.69 -18.09 41.03
N GLU A 106 -15.41 -16.97 41.14
CA GLU A 106 -16.79 -16.94 41.66
C GLU A 106 -17.80 -17.37 40.56
N GLU A 107 -17.58 -17.05 39.32
CA GLU A 107 -18.43 -17.56 38.21
C GLU A 107 -18.27 -19.06 37.96
N ALA A 108 -17.16 -19.70 38.43
CA ALA A 108 -16.95 -21.13 38.32
C ALA A 108 -17.44 -21.94 39.51
N GLY A 109 -18.13 -21.33 40.51
CA GLY A 109 -18.81 -22.03 41.63
C GLY A 109 -17.85 -22.71 42.62
N TYR A 110 -16.66 -22.23 42.85
CA TYR A 110 -15.67 -22.85 43.72
C TYR A 110 -15.57 -22.11 45.08
N THR A 111 -16.16 -22.67 46.13
CA THR A 111 -15.98 -22.19 47.53
C THR A 111 -14.96 -23.04 48.27
N PRO A 112 -13.93 -22.45 48.91
CA PRO A 112 -12.90 -23.23 49.61
C PRO A 112 -13.39 -23.65 51.00
N LYS A 113 -13.59 -24.97 51.22
CA LYS A 113 -13.80 -25.54 52.56
C LYS A 113 -12.46 -25.71 53.29
N ARG A 114 -12.42 -25.19 54.54
CA ARG A 114 -11.34 -25.34 55.51
C ARG A 114 -11.08 -26.84 55.81
N ARG A 115 -9.82 -27.26 55.69
CA ARG A 115 -9.34 -28.59 56.10
C ARG A 115 -9.28 -28.69 57.62
N SER A 116 -10.02 -29.63 58.24
CA SER A 116 -9.67 -30.24 59.50
C SER A 116 -9.22 -31.68 59.21
N ARG A 117 -8.15 -32.06 59.94
CA ARG A 117 -7.44 -33.34 59.87
C ARG A 117 -8.27 -34.45 60.55
N ALA A 118 -8.55 -35.57 59.89
CA ALA A 118 -8.60 -36.90 60.60
C ALA A 118 -8.49 -38.05 59.58
N LYS A 119 -7.89 -39.11 60.09
CA LYS A 119 -7.39 -40.32 59.44
C LYS A 119 -8.46 -41.32 59.05
N GLY A 120 -8.22 -42.08 57.94
CA GLY A 120 -8.42 -43.53 58.03
C GLY A 120 -9.38 -44.20 57.06
N LYS A 121 -8.81 -45.10 56.25
CA LYS A 121 -9.31 -46.40 55.75
C LYS A 121 -10.49 -46.44 54.75
N GLY A 122 -10.25 -46.70 53.48
CA GLY A 122 -10.35 -48.02 52.85
C GLY A 122 -11.74 -48.43 52.33
N THR A 123 -11.75 -48.87 51.07
CA THR A 123 -12.58 -49.88 50.40
C THR A 123 -13.68 -49.45 49.42
N LYS A 124 -13.37 -49.84 48.17
CA LYS A 124 -14.23 -50.51 47.15
C LYS A 124 -15.44 -49.82 46.54
N LEU A 125 -15.37 -49.73 45.19
CA LEU A 125 -16.44 -49.71 44.20
C LEU A 125 -17.48 -50.82 44.41
N PRO A 126 -18.73 -50.69 43.90
CA PRO A 126 -18.99 -51.23 42.58
C PRO A 126 -19.97 -50.40 41.66
N GLU A 127 -20.00 -50.93 40.47
CA GLU A 127 -20.64 -50.52 39.20
C GLU A 127 -22.15 -50.51 39.16
N SER A 128 -22.64 -49.81 38.11
CA SER A 128 -23.74 -50.15 37.18
C SER A 128 -25.21 -49.93 37.55
N LYS A 129 -25.99 -49.26 36.78
CA LYS A 129 -26.82 -49.67 35.63
C LYS A 129 -27.83 -48.61 35.19
N GLU A 130 -28.11 -48.72 33.91
CA GLU A 130 -29.03 -48.02 33.03
C GLU A 130 -30.51 -48.05 33.39
N GLU A 131 -31.24 -47.32 32.54
CA GLU A 131 -32.67 -47.31 32.13
C GLU A 131 -33.51 -46.21 32.78
N GLY A 132 -34.27 -45.39 32.08
CA GLY A 132 -34.91 -45.43 30.78
C GLY A 132 -36.22 -44.66 30.84
N LYS A 133 -36.57 -43.97 29.75
CA LYS A 133 -37.93 -43.60 29.33
C LYS A 133 -38.60 -42.28 29.80
N GLN A 134 -38.82 -41.46 28.78
CA GLN A 134 -39.89 -40.46 28.55
C GLN A 134 -41.33 -41.01 28.72
N PRO A 135 -42.50 -40.31 28.50
CA PRO A 135 -42.73 -38.91 28.07
C PRO A 135 -44.02 -38.23 28.65
N ALA A 136 -44.17 -36.94 28.23
CA ALA A 136 -45.41 -36.21 27.89
C ALA A 136 -46.43 -35.79 28.95
N LYS A 137 -46.81 -34.51 28.99
CA LYS A 137 -48.06 -33.97 28.45
C LYS A 137 -48.24 -32.45 28.69
N GLU A 138 -48.80 -31.85 27.65
CA GLU A 138 -49.33 -30.50 27.51
C GLU A 138 -50.36 -30.11 28.59
N GLN A 139 -50.50 -28.79 28.86
CA GLN A 139 -51.76 -28.06 28.86
C GLN A 139 -51.56 -26.53 28.94
N LYS A 140 -52.18 -25.83 27.98
CA LYS A 140 -52.60 -24.42 27.97
C LYS A 140 -54.04 -24.36 28.49
N PRO A 141 -54.76 -23.20 28.57
CA PRO A 141 -54.57 -21.84 29.07
C PRO A 141 -55.74 -21.32 29.88
N ALA A 142 -55.70 -20.14 30.51
CA ALA A 142 -56.86 -19.29 30.81
C ALA A 142 -56.43 -17.89 31.30
N GLN A 143 -56.70 -16.85 30.58
CA GLN A 143 -57.83 -15.89 30.58
C GLN A 143 -57.75 -14.77 31.63
N GLN A 144 -57.76 -13.53 31.04
CA GLN A 144 -58.00 -12.25 31.69
C GLN A 144 -59.33 -12.15 32.46
N PRO A 145 -59.47 -11.12 33.30
CA PRO A 145 -60.62 -10.25 33.11
C PRO A 145 -60.38 -8.74 33.22
N LYS A 146 -61.37 -8.07 32.64
CA LYS A 146 -61.57 -6.66 32.26
C LYS A 146 -61.90 -5.71 33.43
N LYS A 147 -61.58 -4.43 33.18
CA LYS A 147 -62.30 -3.17 33.45
C LYS A 147 -63.05 -2.92 34.71
N ARG A 148 -62.80 -1.77 35.35
CA ARG A 148 -63.88 -0.82 35.72
C ARG A 148 -63.36 0.63 35.81
N SER A 149 -64.19 1.52 35.27
CA SER A 149 -64.17 2.98 35.29
C SER A 149 -64.91 3.52 36.46
N GLU A 150 -64.54 4.74 36.96
CA GLU A 150 -65.44 5.72 37.56
C GLU A 150 -64.72 7.02 37.80
N LYS A 151 -65.07 8.03 37.08
CA LYS A 151 -65.89 9.25 37.20
C LYS A 151 -65.53 10.19 38.35
N ALA A 152 -65.08 11.30 37.92
CA ALA A 152 -65.26 12.70 38.20
C ALA A 152 -65.98 13.13 39.52
N GLN A 153 -65.40 14.14 40.15
CA GLN A 153 -66.16 15.26 40.70
C GLN A 153 -65.40 16.57 40.78
N ASN A 154 -65.99 17.61 40.21
CA ASN A 154 -65.63 19.02 40.29
C ASN A 154 -66.09 19.62 41.61
N VAL A 155 -65.34 20.63 42.13
CA VAL A 155 -65.94 21.82 42.83
C VAL A 155 -64.88 23.00 42.75
N PRO A 156 -65.33 24.25 42.60
CA PRO A 156 -64.55 25.41 42.16
C PRO A 156 -64.25 26.44 43.27
N VAL A 157 -63.69 27.60 42.84
CA VAL A 157 -63.52 28.93 43.50
C VAL A 157 -62.09 29.18 43.93
N SER A 158 -61.48 30.33 43.62
CA SER A 158 -61.88 31.71 43.42
C SER A 158 -60.82 32.54 42.70
N LYS A 159 -61.23 33.56 42.01
CA LYS A 159 -60.44 34.59 41.31
C LYS A 159 -59.73 35.50 42.30
N GLN A 160 -58.42 35.78 42.06
CA GLN A 160 -57.84 37.08 42.38
C GLN A 160 -56.90 37.53 41.26
N ASN A 161 -57.08 38.78 40.85
CA ASN A 161 -56.46 39.46 39.75
C ASN A 161 -54.96 39.72 39.99
N ALA A 162 -54.10 39.28 39.05
CA ALA A 162 -52.80 39.90 38.81
C ALA A 162 -52.64 40.19 37.31
N LYS A 163 -52.39 41.44 36.99
CA LYS A 163 -52.19 41.97 35.64
C LYS A 163 -51.00 41.24 34.99
N GLU A 164 -51.29 40.43 34.02
CA GLU A 164 -50.27 39.86 33.13
C GLU A 164 -49.77 40.94 32.16
N ARG A 165 -48.47 41.22 32.22
CA ARG A 165 -47.73 41.84 31.13
C ARG A 165 -47.57 40.80 30.01
N ALA A 166 -48.07 41.10 28.83
CA ALA A 166 -47.89 40.30 27.61
C ALA A 166 -46.41 40.03 27.34
N PRO A 167 -46.01 38.77 27.05
CA PRO A 167 -44.64 38.51 26.63
C PRO A 167 -44.40 39.13 25.23
N GLN A 168 -43.38 39.95 25.15
CA GLN A 168 -42.86 40.42 23.87
C GLN A 168 -42.45 39.18 23.07
N LYS A 169 -43.05 39.01 21.91
CA LYS A 169 -42.61 38.06 20.90
C LYS A 169 -41.15 38.36 20.56
N GLU A 170 -40.23 37.55 21.05
CA GLU A 170 -38.87 37.51 20.54
C GLU A 170 -38.99 37.29 19.03
N LYS A 171 -38.44 38.26 18.27
CA LYS A 171 -38.28 38.12 16.83
C LYS A 171 -37.42 36.89 16.60
N GLY A 172 -38.03 35.83 16.06
CA GLY A 172 -37.36 34.61 15.70
C GLY A 172 -36.08 34.91 14.95
N GLN A 173 -34.98 34.48 15.50
CA GLN A 173 -33.74 34.32 14.76
C GLN A 173 -34.09 33.49 13.51
N ARG A 174 -34.05 34.12 12.34
CA ARG A 174 -34.05 33.39 11.06
C ARG A 174 -32.93 32.37 11.16
N GLY A 175 -33.30 31.09 11.29
CA GLY A 175 -32.37 29.99 11.42
C GLY A 175 -31.36 30.09 10.28
N ARG A 176 -30.10 30.33 10.63
CA ARG A 176 -28.99 30.14 9.68
C ARG A 176 -29.12 28.73 9.16
N LYS A 177 -29.44 28.56 7.86
CA LYS A 177 -29.39 27.24 7.21
C LYS A 177 -28.04 26.61 7.55
N LYS A 178 -28.06 25.48 8.25
CA LYS A 178 -26.85 24.74 8.55
C LYS A 178 -26.15 24.44 7.20
N ARG A 179 -24.84 24.68 7.12
CA ARG A 179 -24.04 24.35 5.94
C ARG A 179 -23.94 22.82 5.83
N PRO A 180 -23.92 22.20 4.64
CA PRO A 180 -23.69 20.76 4.52
C PRO A 180 -22.28 20.39 5.00
N VAL A 181 -22.08 19.14 5.42
CA VAL A 181 -20.76 18.54 5.53
C VAL A 181 -20.30 18.21 4.12
N LYS A 182 -19.06 18.51 3.80
CA LYS A 182 -18.44 18.21 2.52
C LYS A 182 -17.46 17.06 2.67
N VAL A 183 -17.54 16.10 1.77
CA VAL A 183 -16.56 15.02 1.60
C VAL A 183 -15.87 15.23 0.27
N LEU A 184 -14.54 15.36 0.30
CA LEU A 184 -13.72 15.71 -0.85
C LEU A 184 -12.79 14.53 -1.18
N PHE A 185 -12.79 14.08 -2.44
CA PHE A 185 -12.02 12.94 -2.90
C PHE A 185 -10.81 13.40 -3.72
N PHE A 186 -9.60 13.27 -3.14
CA PHE A 186 -8.33 13.62 -3.78
C PHE A 186 -7.72 12.44 -4.54
N GLY A 187 -8.04 11.21 -4.10
CA GLY A 187 -7.60 9.96 -4.70
C GLY A 187 -8.33 8.76 -4.08
N GLY A 188 -8.00 7.54 -4.50
CA GLY A 188 -8.63 6.32 -4.03
C GLY A 188 -10.04 6.08 -4.55
N VAL A 189 -10.47 6.77 -5.61
CA VAL A 189 -11.75 6.58 -6.29
C VAL A 189 -11.53 6.53 -7.79
N GLY A 190 -12.04 5.48 -8.43
CA GLY A 190 -11.75 5.18 -9.84
C GLY A 190 -10.35 4.59 -10.08
N GLU A 191 -9.58 4.40 -9.04
CA GLU A 191 -8.22 3.84 -9.01
C GLU A 191 -7.96 3.07 -7.71
N ILE A 192 -6.94 2.22 -7.69
CA ILE A 192 -6.42 1.58 -6.47
C ILE A 192 -5.15 2.32 -6.07
N GLY A 193 -5.13 2.84 -4.83
CA GLY A 193 -4.03 3.63 -4.28
C GLY A 193 -4.30 5.13 -4.29
N LYS A 194 -3.32 5.96 -3.94
CA LYS A 194 -3.43 7.41 -3.71
C LYS A 194 -4.57 7.79 -2.76
N ASN A 195 -4.88 6.92 -1.78
CA ASN A 195 -6.02 7.14 -0.90
C ASN A 195 -5.87 8.44 -0.13
N MET A 196 -6.78 9.37 -0.36
CA MET A 196 -6.85 10.64 0.34
C MET A 196 -8.25 11.21 0.24
N THR A 197 -8.90 11.36 1.39
CA THR A 197 -10.23 11.93 1.53
C THR A 197 -10.20 13.04 2.58
N ALA A 198 -10.89 14.15 2.36
CA ALA A 198 -11.06 15.18 3.39
C ALA A 198 -12.53 15.36 3.74
N ILE A 199 -12.80 15.67 5.02
CA ILE A 199 -14.12 16.01 5.53
C ILE A 199 -14.08 17.46 6.01
N GLU A 200 -14.92 18.32 5.43
CA GLU A 200 -14.99 19.74 5.74
C GLU A 200 -16.36 20.15 6.30
N TYR A 201 -16.35 20.94 7.36
CA TYR A 201 -17.52 21.65 7.85
C TYR A 201 -17.15 23.03 8.38
N GLY A 202 -17.60 24.05 7.70
CA GLY A 202 -17.33 25.45 8.09
C GLY A 202 -15.85 25.81 7.97
N ASN A 203 -15.18 25.96 9.11
CA ASN A 203 -13.77 26.32 9.19
C ASN A 203 -12.88 25.15 9.66
N ASP A 204 -13.40 23.95 9.68
CA ASP A 204 -12.67 22.78 10.12
C ASP A 204 -12.60 21.74 8.99
N ILE A 205 -11.40 21.24 8.73
CA ILE A 205 -11.10 20.18 7.77
C ILE A 205 -10.29 19.10 8.50
N ILE A 206 -10.64 17.86 8.31
CA ILE A 206 -9.78 16.72 8.64
C ILE A 206 -9.42 15.98 7.35
N VAL A 207 -8.21 15.44 7.30
CA VAL A 207 -7.72 14.64 6.17
C VAL A 207 -7.60 13.20 6.64
N ILE A 208 -8.13 12.26 5.85
CA ILE A 208 -8.05 10.82 6.08
C ILE A 208 -7.12 10.26 5.02
N ASP A 209 -6.02 9.68 5.47
CA ASP A 209 -4.92 9.14 4.68
C ASP A 209 -4.22 10.16 3.76
N ALA A 210 -3.03 9.80 3.30
CA ALA A 210 -2.23 10.54 2.33
C ALA A 210 -1.37 9.55 1.55
N GLY A 211 -1.99 8.85 0.63
CA GLY A 211 -1.39 7.76 -0.12
C GLY A 211 -0.70 8.17 -1.41
N ILE A 212 0.00 7.21 -2.00
CA ILE A 212 0.63 7.32 -3.33
C ILE A 212 0.20 6.14 -4.23
N ILE A 213 0.49 6.28 -5.53
CA ILE A 213 0.55 5.17 -6.49
C ILE A 213 1.96 5.13 -7.07
N PHE A 214 2.45 3.93 -7.38
CA PHE A 214 3.66 3.76 -8.16
C PHE A 214 3.39 4.05 -9.64
N PRO A 215 4.38 4.63 -10.38
CA PRO A 215 4.20 4.97 -11.78
C PRO A 215 4.03 3.72 -12.65
N THR A 216 3.32 3.89 -13.76
CA THR A 216 3.18 2.86 -14.81
C THR A 216 4.33 2.93 -15.82
N GLU A 217 4.42 1.95 -16.74
CA GLU A 217 5.38 1.95 -17.85
C GLU A 217 5.24 3.21 -18.74
N GLU A 218 4.08 3.87 -18.73
CA GLU A 218 3.80 5.11 -19.45
C GLU A 218 4.37 6.38 -18.77
N MET A 219 5.03 6.23 -17.61
CA MET A 219 5.56 7.32 -16.80
C MET A 219 7.09 7.16 -16.59
N PRO A 220 7.92 7.15 -17.67
CA PRO A 220 9.35 6.92 -17.53
C PRO A 220 10.03 8.00 -16.71
N GLY A 221 10.82 7.57 -15.69
CA GLY A 221 11.59 8.45 -14.82
C GLY A 221 10.75 9.15 -13.74
N ILE A 222 9.51 8.75 -13.54
CA ILE A 222 8.69 9.17 -12.39
C ILE A 222 8.90 8.17 -11.26
N ASP A 223 9.15 8.65 -10.04
CA ASP A 223 9.36 7.81 -8.87
C ASP A 223 8.05 7.40 -8.21
N LEU A 224 7.10 8.34 -8.13
CA LEU A 224 5.77 8.11 -7.54
C LEU A 224 4.74 9.14 -8.01
N VAL A 225 3.47 8.81 -7.80
CA VAL A 225 2.33 9.68 -8.12
C VAL A 225 1.58 10.01 -6.84
N PHE A 226 1.38 11.30 -6.60
CA PHE A 226 0.74 11.85 -5.41
C PHE A 226 -0.53 12.64 -5.79
N PRO A 227 -1.56 12.74 -4.94
CA PRO A 227 -2.74 13.56 -5.21
C PRO A 227 -2.39 15.05 -5.38
N ASP A 228 -3.12 15.76 -6.23
CA ASP A 228 -3.07 17.22 -6.22
C ASP A 228 -3.79 17.77 -4.98
N ILE A 229 -3.02 18.35 -4.08
CA ILE A 229 -3.47 18.90 -2.79
C ILE A 229 -3.68 20.42 -2.79
N THR A 230 -3.77 21.04 -3.97
CA THR A 230 -3.92 22.51 -4.11
C THR A 230 -5.04 23.05 -3.23
N TYR A 231 -6.18 22.36 -3.16
CA TYR A 231 -7.29 22.74 -2.29
C TYR A 231 -6.91 22.77 -0.80
N LEU A 232 -6.19 21.74 -0.32
CA LEU A 232 -5.75 21.65 1.07
C LEU A 232 -4.76 22.76 1.41
N VAL A 233 -3.81 23.04 0.51
CA VAL A 233 -2.82 24.11 0.67
C VAL A 233 -3.50 25.48 0.77
N GLN A 234 -4.49 25.76 -0.09
CA GLN A 234 -5.29 27.00 -0.04
C GLN A 234 -6.12 27.14 1.25
N ASN A 235 -6.47 26.01 1.88
CA ASN A 235 -7.28 25.95 3.10
C ASN A 235 -6.50 25.47 4.34
N LYS A 236 -5.17 25.51 4.32
CA LYS A 236 -4.31 24.92 5.38
C LYS A 236 -4.66 25.38 6.80
N ASN A 237 -5.09 26.63 6.98
CA ASN A 237 -5.49 27.16 8.27
C ASN A 237 -6.74 26.50 8.87
N LYS A 238 -7.52 25.78 8.06
CA LYS A 238 -8.71 25.05 8.50
C LYS A 238 -8.40 23.59 8.87
N ILE A 239 -7.23 23.06 8.52
CA ILE A 239 -6.88 21.65 8.73
C ILE A 239 -6.62 21.43 10.23
N ARG A 240 -7.32 20.46 10.82
CA ARG A 240 -7.26 20.11 12.24
C ARG A 240 -6.43 18.87 12.53
N GLY A 241 -6.09 18.11 11.51
CA GLY A 241 -5.23 16.94 11.62
C GLY A 241 -5.34 16.03 10.41
N VAL A 242 -4.34 15.15 10.28
CA VAL A 242 -4.28 14.03 9.32
C VAL A 242 -4.47 12.74 10.10
N PHE A 243 -5.43 11.92 9.70
CA PHE A 243 -5.84 10.70 10.38
C PHE A 243 -5.54 9.50 9.50
N LEU A 244 -4.58 8.67 9.91
CA LEU A 244 -4.10 7.54 9.12
C LEU A 244 -4.80 6.26 9.56
N THR A 245 -5.39 5.57 8.61
CA THR A 245 -6.09 4.30 8.85
C THR A 245 -5.11 3.17 9.12
N HIS A 246 -4.03 3.07 8.34
CA HIS A 246 -2.98 2.06 8.49
C HIS A 246 -1.70 2.44 7.72
N GLY A 247 -0.66 1.60 7.79
CA GLY A 247 0.69 1.93 7.34
C GLY A 247 1.10 1.45 5.95
N HIS A 248 0.18 1.17 5.01
CA HIS A 248 0.53 0.86 3.62
C HIS A 248 0.86 2.13 2.82
N GLU A 249 1.68 1.98 1.77
CA GLU A 249 2.19 3.09 0.96
C GLU A 249 1.08 3.90 0.29
N ASP A 250 0.04 3.25 -0.15
CA ASP A 250 -1.12 3.86 -0.77
C ASP A 250 -2.05 4.59 0.23
N HIS A 251 -1.67 4.61 1.53
CA HIS A 251 -2.31 5.38 2.60
C HIS A 251 -1.36 6.35 3.30
N ILE A 252 -0.03 6.04 3.38
CA ILE A 252 0.92 6.91 4.10
C ILE A 252 2.07 7.43 3.23
N GLY A 253 2.26 6.88 2.03
CA GLY A 253 3.43 7.21 1.19
C GLY A 253 3.54 8.68 0.83
N GLY A 254 2.41 9.38 0.78
CA GLY A 254 2.31 10.80 0.48
C GLY A 254 2.43 11.74 1.70
N VAL A 255 2.48 11.21 2.93
CA VAL A 255 2.54 12.03 4.15
C VAL A 255 3.70 13.03 4.13
N PRO A 256 4.94 12.68 3.72
CA PRO A 256 6.02 13.66 3.66
C PRO A 256 5.73 14.82 2.70
N TYR A 257 5.11 14.53 1.56
CA TYR A 257 4.77 15.54 0.56
C TYR A 257 3.64 16.45 1.04
N LEU A 258 2.63 15.88 1.71
CA LEU A 258 1.56 16.65 2.35
C LEU A 258 2.12 17.56 3.43
N MET A 259 2.97 17.05 4.33
CA MET A 259 3.50 17.81 5.47
C MET A 259 4.54 18.87 5.07
N LYS A 260 5.16 18.80 3.89
CA LYS A 260 5.97 19.90 3.33
C LYS A 260 5.14 21.16 3.04
N GLU A 261 3.86 20.99 2.68
CA GLU A 261 2.96 22.09 2.29
C GLU A 261 2.07 22.58 3.43
N LEU A 262 1.85 21.75 4.45
CA LEU A 262 1.04 22.10 5.61
C LEU A 262 1.86 22.76 6.72
N ASP A 263 1.18 23.26 7.74
CA ASP A 263 1.82 23.74 8.97
C ASP A 263 2.40 22.52 9.72
N PRO A 264 3.71 22.54 10.10
CA PRO A 264 4.31 21.45 10.87
C PRO A 264 3.61 21.12 12.19
N SER A 265 2.86 22.10 12.76
CA SER A 265 2.05 21.88 13.96
C SER A 265 0.76 21.11 13.71
N THR A 266 0.39 20.85 12.44
CA THR A 266 -0.77 20.02 12.10
C THR A 266 -0.48 18.59 12.56
N PRO A 267 -1.27 18.02 13.50
CA PRO A 267 -0.98 16.72 14.05
C PRO A 267 -1.32 15.60 13.05
N VAL A 268 -0.47 14.58 13.02
CA VAL A 268 -0.65 13.32 12.29
C VAL A 268 -0.98 12.21 13.29
N TYR A 269 -2.15 11.60 13.16
CA TYR A 269 -2.64 10.54 14.03
C TYR A 269 -2.55 9.19 13.35
N GLY A 270 -2.06 8.17 14.06
CA GLY A 270 -1.98 6.81 13.53
C GLY A 270 -1.64 5.79 14.61
N SER A 271 -1.74 4.51 14.29
CA SER A 271 -1.29 3.44 15.18
C SER A 271 0.24 3.47 15.37
N LYS A 272 0.74 2.78 16.39
CA LYS A 272 2.19 2.72 16.67
C LYS A 272 3.01 2.30 15.45
N LEU A 273 2.58 1.25 14.73
CA LEU A 273 3.31 0.79 13.55
C LEU A 273 3.18 1.79 12.40
N THR A 274 1.99 2.31 12.16
CA THR A 274 1.75 3.32 11.12
C THR A 274 2.67 4.52 11.31
N LEU A 275 2.73 5.09 12.51
CA LEU A 275 3.60 6.24 12.80
C LEU A 275 5.09 5.88 12.77
N ALA A 276 5.49 4.69 13.21
CA ALA A 276 6.89 4.27 13.09
C ALA A 276 7.36 4.17 11.63
N LEU A 277 6.45 3.80 10.70
CA LEU A 277 6.73 3.81 9.26
C LEU A 277 6.73 5.24 8.70
N VAL A 278 5.81 6.09 9.14
CA VAL A 278 5.76 7.52 8.79
C VAL A 278 7.01 8.25 9.26
N ASP A 279 7.45 8.05 10.51
CA ASP A 279 8.67 8.64 11.08
C ASP A 279 9.91 8.33 10.21
N ASN A 280 10.06 7.08 9.74
CA ASN A 280 11.14 6.74 8.82
C ASN A 280 11.08 7.56 7.52
N LYS A 281 9.89 7.71 6.93
CA LYS A 281 9.69 8.51 5.71
C LYS A 281 9.93 10.00 5.95
N LEU A 282 9.43 10.55 7.05
CA LEU A 282 9.65 11.95 7.42
C LEU A 282 11.15 12.25 7.58
N ARG A 283 11.93 11.35 8.18
CA ARG A 283 13.39 11.47 8.31
C ARG A 283 14.10 11.43 6.96
N GLU A 284 13.71 10.53 6.06
CA GLU A 284 14.25 10.46 4.69
C GLU A 284 14.06 11.82 3.98
N HIS A 285 12.91 12.48 4.23
CA HIS A 285 12.59 13.82 3.69
C HIS A 285 13.05 15.00 4.57
N ARG A 286 13.82 14.73 5.67
CA ARG A 286 14.34 15.76 6.61
C ARG A 286 13.26 16.58 7.32
N LEU A 287 12.07 16.01 7.52
CA LEU A 287 10.94 16.63 8.22
C LEU A 287 10.90 16.16 9.68
N ASN A 288 11.77 16.74 10.53
CA ASN A 288 11.96 16.25 11.91
C ASN A 288 11.04 16.96 12.93
N ASN A 289 10.17 17.86 12.51
CA ASN A 289 9.35 18.72 13.38
C ASN A 289 7.84 18.47 13.21
N VAL A 290 7.44 17.41 12.55
CA VAL A 290 6.03 17.01 12.41
C VAL A 290 5.52 16.47 13.75
N VAL A 291 4.32 16.89 14.14
CA VAL A 291 3.68 16.45 15.38
C VAL A 291 2.96 15.13 15.16
N GLU A 292 3.55 14.03 15.60
CA GLU A 292 2.96 12.69 15.53
C GLU A 292 2.24 12.35 16.84
N GLN A 293 1.02 11.83 16.75
CA GLN A 293 0.22 11.44 17.90
C GLN A 293 -0.28 9.99 17.73
N THR A 294 0.27 9.10 18.55
CA THR A 294 -0.14 7.68 18.56
C THR A 294 -1.57 7.55 19.11
N VAL A 295 -2.38 6.79 18.38
CA VAL A 295 -3.74 6.42 18.77
C VAL A 295 -3.92 4.90 18.78
N ALA A 296 -4.91 4.46 19.52
CA ALA A 296 -5.30 3.06 19.67
C ALA A 296 -6.81 2.90 19.40
N PRO A 297 -7.30 1.68 19.16
CA PRO A 297 -8.72 1.41 19.11
C PRO A 297 -9.45 1.94 20.36
N HIS A 298 -10.65 2.51 20.16
CA HIS A 298 -11.51 3.19 21.14
C HIS A 298 -11.04 4.61 21.55
N ASP A 299 -9.88 5.10 21.07
CA ASP A 299 -9.50 6.48 21.29
C ASP A 299 -10.45 7.44 20.56
N ARG A 300 -10.63 8.63 21.16
CA ARG A 300 -11.51 9.69 20.65
C ARG A 300 -10.75 11.01 20.58
N ILE A 301 -10.55 11.49 19.38
CA ILE A 301 -9.80 12.73 19.14
C ILE A 301 -10.77 13.84 18.70
N LYS A 302 -10.77 14.94 19.41
CA LYS A 302 -11.52 16.12 19.00
C LYS A 302 -10.70 16.98 18.04
N ALA A 303 -11.21 17.17 16.82
CA ALA A 303 -10.58 17.92 15.75
C ALA A 303 -11.54 19.00 15.23
N GLY A 304 -11.47 20.20 15.82
CA GLY A 304 -12.43 21.27 15.54
C GLY A 304 -13.86 20.90 15.93
N CYS A 305 -14.79 20.91 14.95
CA CYS A 305 -16.18 20.49 15.14
C CYS A 305 -16.37 18.97 15.06
N PHE A 306 -15.33 18.21 14.63
CA PHE A 306 -15.37 16.77 14.50
C PHE A 306 -14.89 16.05 15.77
N THR A 307 -15.35 14.82 15.97
CA THR A 307 -14.74 13.86 16.89
C THR A 307 -14.44 12.61 16.09
N VAL A 308 -13.18 12.24 15.98
CA VAL A 308 -12.72 11.04 15.27
C VAL A 308 -12.53 9.91 16.27
N ASN A 309 -13.21 8.81 16.08
CA ASN A 309 -13.14 7.61 16.89
C ASN A 309 -12.46 6.51 16.05
N PHE A 310 -11.57 5.74 16.69
CA PHE A 310 -10.79 4.70 16.04
C PHE A 310 -11.33 3.32 16.39
N VAL A 311 -11.70 2.54 15.37
CA VAL A 311 -12.31 1.21 15.52
C VAL A 311 -11.33 0.15 15.01
N ASN A 312 -11.09 -0.90 15.80
CA ASN A 312 -10.18 -1.98 15.40
C ASN A 312 -10.70 -2.75 14.20
N VAL A 313 -9.91 -2.86 13.14
CA VAL A 313 -10.15 -3.76 12.00
C VAL A 313 -8.95 -4.66 11.74
N ASN A 314 -9.14 -5.76 11.01
CA ASN A 314 -8.04 -6.59 10.56
C ASN A 314 -7.68 -6.25 9.11
N HIS A 315 -6.39 -6.22 8.85
CA HIS A 315 -5.85 -6.06 7.51
C HIS A 315 -4.54 -6.87 7.37
N SER A 316 -3.82 -6.75 6.25
CA SER A 316 -2.50 -7.39 6.06
C SER A 316 -1.35 -6.71 6.79
N ILE A 317 -1.61 -5.61 7.48
CA ILE A 317 -0.66 -4.88 8.31
C ILE A 317 -1.22 -4.68 9.72
N ALA A 318 -0.35 -4.68 10.73
CA ALA A 318 -0.75 -4.50 12.12
C ALA A 318 -1.23 -3.07 12.40
N GLY A 319 -2.22 -2.94 13.29
CA GLY A 319 -2.72 -1.66 13.76
C GLY A 319 -3.63 -0.91 12.77
N ALA A 320 -4.27 -1.62 11.83
CA ALA A 320 -5.28 -1.04 10.95
C ALA A 320 -6.54 -0.66 11.74
N MET A 321 -7.13 0.50 11.40
CA MET A 321 -8.31 1.04 12.08
C MET A 321 -9.28 1.66 11.07
N ALA A 322 -10.57 1.42 11.28
CA ALA A 322 -11.63 2.21 10.68
C ALA A 322 -11.85 3.49 11.51
N LEU A 323 -12.44 4.50 10.88
CA LEU A 323 -12.68 5.81 11.51
C LEU A 323 -14.18 6.11 11.55
N ALA A 324 -14.73 6.33 12.75
CA ALA A 324 -16.07 6.84 12.93
C ALA A 324 -16.00 8.33 13.27
N VAL A 325 -16.30 9.18 12.29
CA VAL A 325 -16.22 10.63 12.41
C VAL A 325 -17.59 11.21 12.78
N GLU A 326 -17.72 11.67 14.01
CA GLU A 326 -18.90 12.39 14.46
C GLU A 326 -18.91 13.81 13.86
N THR A 327 -19.96 14.14 13.14
CA THR A 327 -20.17 15.44 12.49
C THR A 327 -21.44 16.11 13.03
N PRO A 328 -21.69 17.40 12.75
CA PRO A 328 -22.94 18.07 13.15
C PRO A 328 -24.24 17.47 12.58
N TYR A 329 -24.17 16.57 11.59
CA TYR A 329 -25.32 15.91 10.99
C TYR A 329 -25.44 14.41 11.32
N GLY A 330 -24.38 13.80 11.84
CA GLY A 330 -24.34 12.38 12.15
C GLY A 330 -22.96 11.80 11.93
N ILE A 331 -22.87 10.50 11.96
CA ILE A 331 -21.62 9.75 11.88
C ILE A 331 -21.27 9.45 10.42
N ILE A 332 -20.05 9.82 9.99
CA ILE A 332 -19.43 9.33 8.76
C ILE A 332 -18.50 8.19 9.17
N PHE A 333 -18.75 6.98 8.68
CA PHE A 333 -17.93 5.81 8.95
C PHE A 333 -17.05 5.51 7.74
N HIS A 334 -15.73 5.60 7.89
CA HIS A 334 -14.73 5.22 6.89
C HIS A 334 -14.14 3.87 7.27
N SER A 335 -14.31 2.84 6.44
CA SER A 335 -13.84 1.48 6.77
C SER A 335 -12.33 1.39 6.95
N GLY A 336 -11.54 2.28 6.30
CA GLY A 336 -10.17 1.95 5.99
C GLY A 336 -10.15 0.65 5.16
N ASP A 337 -9.00 0.03 5.06
CA ASP A 337 -8.87 -1.30 4.47
C ASP A 337 -9.11 -2.36 5.53
N PHE A 338 -9.95 -3.35 5.22
CA PHE A 338 -10.34 -4.33 6.23
C PHE A 338 -10.59 -5.72 5.64
N LYS A 339 -10.54 -6.71 6.51
CA LYS A 339 -11.15 -8.04 6.36
C LYS A 339 -11.75 -8.48 7.69
N ILE A 340 -12.58 -9.52 7.68
CA ILE A 340 -13.10 -10.12 8.89
C ILE A 340 -12.28 -11.38 9.21
N ASP A 341 -11.22 -11.23 10.01
CA ASP A 341 -10.43 -12.36 10.52
C ASP A 341 -10.77 -12.63 11.99
N LEU A 342 -11.53 -13.70 12.23
CA LEU A 342 -11.94 -14.09 13.58
C LEU A 342 -10.85 -14.88 14.32
N THR A 343 -9.79 -15.26 13.65
CA THR A 343 -8.64 -15.99 14.22
C THR A 343 -7.31 -15.38 13.77
N PRO A 344 -7.09 -14.07 13.98
CA PRO A 344 -5.88 -13.41 13.52
C PRO A 344 -4.64 -14.04 14.16
N VAL A 345 -3.51 -13.93 13.47
CA VAL A 345 -2.22 -14.46 13.94
C VAL A 345 -1.75 -13.70 15.19
N ALA A 346 -1.97 -12.39 15.21
CA ALA A 346 -1.67 -11.52 16.33
C ALA A 346 -2.73 -10.43 16.46
N GLY A 347 -2.76 -9.74 17.60
CA GLY A 347 -3.74 -8.71 17.88
C GLY A 347 -5.14 -9.27 18.21
N LYS A 348 -6.14 -8.42 18.02
CA LYS A 348 -7.55 -8.74 18.27
C LYS A 348 -8.30 -8.96 16.95
N PRO A 349 -9.38 -9.74 16.92
CA PRO A 349 -10.32 -9.76 15.80
C PRO A 349 -10.89 -8.36 15.55
N ILE A 350 -11.45 -8.14 14.34
CA ILE A 350 -12.23 -6.94 14.04
C ILE A 350 -13.34 -6.72 15.08
N ASP A 351 -13.52 -5.46 15.51
CA ASP A 351 -14.52 -5.14 16.53
C ASP A 351 -15.92 -4.94 15.91
N LEU A 352 -16.54 -6.06 15.57
CA LEU A 352 -17.92 -6.07 15.03
C LEU A 352 -18.94 -5.54 16.03
N ALA A 353 -18.66 -5.65 17.34
CA ALA A 353 -19.56 -5.16 18.38
C ALA A 353 -19.57 -3.61 18.38
N GLU A 354 -18.41 -2.97 18.36
CA GLU A 354 -18.33 -1.51 18.27
C GLU A 354 -18.91 -0.99 16.95
N ILE A 355 -18.64 -1.67 15.80
CA ILE A 355 -19.24 -1.34 14.50
C ILE A 355 -20.78 -1.38 14.59
N ALA A 356 -21.35 -2.42 15.21
CA ALA A 356 -22.79 -2.53 15.40
C ALA A 356 -23.35 -1.44 16.34
N GLU A 357 -22.58 -0.98 17.32
CA GLU A 357 -22.99 0.15 18.18
C GLU A 357 -23.07 1.46 17.37
N TYR A 358 -22.14 1.72 16.44
CA TYR A 358 -22.27 2.85 15.53
C TYR A 358 -23.50 2.74 14.63
N GLY A 359 -23.82 1.55 14.13
CA GLY A 359 -25.06 1.29 13.40
C GLY A 359 -26.31 1.61 14.22
N LYS A 360 -26.35 1.23 15.51
CA LYS A 360 -27.45 1.58 16.44
C LYS A 360 -27.54 3.08 16.73
N LYS A 361 -26.42 3.78 16.81
CA LYS A 361 -26.38 5.25 16.96
C LYS A 361 -26.87 5.97 15.70
N GLY A 362 -26.83 5.32 14.55
CA GLY A 362 -27.21 5.84 13.24
C GLY A 362 -26.02 6.38 12.46
N VAL A 363 -25.63 5.65 11.42
CA VAL A 363 -24.58 6.06 10.47
C VAL A 363 -25.22 6.88 9.35
N LEU A 364 -24.78 8.12 9.22
CA LEU A 364 -25.23 9.04 8.17
C LEU A 364 -24.66 8.64 6.82
N LEU A 365 -23.36 8.40 6.75
CA LEU A 365 -22.64 8.05 5.53
C LEU A 365 -21.62 6.95 5.82
N TYR A 366 -21.60 5.94 4.97
CA TYR A 366 -20.57 4.91 4.95
C TYR A 366 -19.64 5.12 3.74
N LEU A 367 -18.34 5.23 3.98
CA LEU A 367 -17.27 5.21 2.99
C LEU A 367 -16.62 3.82 3.07
N GLY A 368 -16.95 2.92 2.14
CA GLY A 368 -16.53 1.52 2.17
C GLY A 368 -15.49 1.20 1.10
N GLU A 369 -14.37 0.58 1.49
CA GLU A 369 -13.37 0.07 0.55
C GLU A 369 -13.98 -0.96 -0.41
N SER A 370 -13.39 -1.13 -1.60
CA SER A 370 -14.00 -1.93 -2.67
C SER A 370 -13.05 -2.88 -3.38
N THR A 371 -11.81 -3.00 -2.91
CA THR A 371 -10.69 -3.67 -3.63
C THR A 371 -11.03 -5.11 -4.05
N ASN A 372 -11.61 -5.91 -3.17
CA ASN A 372 -11.96 -7.31 -3.46
C ASN A 372 -13.47 -7.56 -3.64
N ILE A 373 -14.24 -6.53 -3.92
CA ILE A 373 -15.71 -6.64 -4.06
C ILE A 373 -16.18 -7.62 -5.14
N GLU A 374 -15.34 -7.92 -6.12
CA GLU A 374 -15.66 -8.90 -7.17
C GLU A 374 -15.47 -10.35 -6.71
N ARG A 375 -14.76 -10.59 -5.58
CA ARG A 375 -14.49 -11.92 -5.05
C ARG A 375 -15.64 -12.39 -4.17
N PRO A 376 -16.27 -13.54 -4.49
CA PRO A 376 -17.33 -14.10 -3.65
C PRO A 376 -16.76 -14.69 -2.35
N GLY A 377 -17.63 -14.84 -1.34
CA GLY A 377 -17.30 -15.48 -0.07
C GLY A 377 -16.51 -14.59 0.89
N TYR A 378 -15.61 -15.19 1.64
CA TYR A 378 -14.84 -14.58 2.73
C TYR A 378 -13.33 -14.65 2.45
N THR A 379 -12.62 -13.67 2.95
CA THR A 379 -11.15 -13.69 2.96
C THR A 379 -10.65 -14.64 4.04
N MET A 380 -9.70 -15.51 3.68
CA MET A 380 -9.14 -16.47 4.63
C MET A 380 -8.29 -15.77 5.71
N SER A 381 -8.18 -16.43 6.88
CA SER A 381 -7.26 -15.99 7.95
C SER A 381 -5.79 -16.13 7.52
N GLU A 382 -4.96 -15.19 7.94
CA GLU A 382 -3.49 -15.22 7.77
C GLU A 382 -2.86 -16.48 8.39
N LYS A 383 -3.51 -17.08 9.37
CA LYS A 383 -3.06 -18.33 10.02
C LYS A 383 -2.90 -19.50 9.03
N VAL A 384 -3.70 -19.51 7.95
CA VAL A 384 -3.60 -20.54 6.90
C VAL A 384 -2.24 -20.49 6.20
N VAL A 385 -1.74 -19.28 5.96
CA VAL A 385 -0.42 -19.07 5.33
C VAL A 385 0.69 -19.66 6.20
N GLY A 386 0.64 -19.42 7.53
CA GLY A 386 1.63 -19.97 8.47
C GLY A 386 1.65 -21.50 8.44
N THR A 387 0.46 -22.14 8.40
CA THR A 387 0.36 -23.61 8.30
C THR A 387 0.96 -24.13 7.00
N THR A 388 0.68 -23.48 5.88
CA THR A 388 1.23 -23.87 4.56
C THR A 388 2.76 -23.67 4.52
N LEU A 389 3.25 -22.55 5.05
CA LEU A 389 4.69 -22.28 5.14
C LEU A 389 5.40 -23.36 5.98
N GLU A 390 4.83 -23.75 7.12
CA GLU A 390 5.40 -24.80 7.97
C GLU A 390 5.50 -26.15 7.20
N HIS A 391 4.47 -26.49 6.41
CA HIS A 391 4.48 -27.67 5.55
C HIS A 391 5.58 -27.59 4.49
N LEU A 392 5.69 -26.45 3.81
CA LEU A 392 6.75 -26.22 2.81
C LEU A 392 8.16 -26.29 3.42
N PHE A 393 8.35 -25.84 4.68
CA PHE A 393 9.64 -25.99 5.38
C PHE A 393 9.98 -27.46 5.66
N ALA A 394 8.97 -28.28 6.03
CA ALA A 394 9.17 -29.70 6.26
C ALA A 394 9.49 -30.47 4.95
N GLU A 395 8.80 -30.16 3.87
CA GLU A 395 9.05 -30.79 2.54
C GLU A 395 10.39 -30.40 1.92
N ASN A 396 10.95 -29.24 2.30
CA ASN A 396 12.21 -28.73 1.76
C ASN A 396 13.28 -28.65 2.86
N ALA A 397 13.31 -29.67 3.72
CA ALA A 397 14.16 -29.69 4.91
C ALA A 397 15.67 -29.65 4.58
N ASP A 398 16.08 -30.17 3.43
CA ASP A 398 17.47 -30.27 2.93
C ASP A 398 17.88 -29.08 2.03
N ARG A 399 16.95 -28.20 1.65
CA ARG A 399 17.14 -27.11 0.69
C ARG A 399 17.25 -25.75 1.38
N ARG A 400 17.91 -24.78 0.74
CA ARG A 400 17.82 -23.37 1.14
C ARG A 400 16.46 -22.83 0.74
N ILE A 401 15.82 -22.12 1.66
CA ILE A 401 14.50 -21.51 1.44
C ILE A 401 14.68 -19.99 1.28
N ILE A 402 14.13 -19.44 0.21
CA ILE A 402 14.09 -17.98 -0.03
C ILE A 402 12.62 -17.58 -0.16
N ILE A 403 12.17 -16.65 0.70
CA ILE A 403 10.76 -16.22 0.73
C ILE A 403 10.69 -14.76 0.34
N ALA A 404 10.01 -14.47 -0.76
CA ALA A 404 9.66 -13.10 -1.13
C ALA A 404 8.25 -12.77 -0.63
N THR A 405 8.13 -11.68 0.13
CA THR A 405 6.85 -11.24 0.70
C THR A 405 6.83 -9.72 0.85
N PHE A 406 5.66 -9.15 1.08
CA PHE A 406 5.51 -7.75 1.45
C PHE A 406 6.19 -7.46 2.80
N ALA A 407 7.06 -6.48 2.84
CA ALA A 407 7.75 -6.07 4.06
C ALA A 407 6.78 -5.56 5.13
N SER A 408 5.69 -4.92 4.73
CA SER A 408 4.65 -4.38 5.61
C SER A 408 3.88 -5.43 6.40
N ASN A 409 3.83 -6.69 5.93
CA ASN A 409 3.14 -7.77 6.64
C ASN A 409 4.01 -8.34 7.77
N VAL A 410 4.14 -7.55 8.85
CA VAL A 410 4.94 -7.86 10.03
C VAL A 410 4.54 -9.20 10.67
N HIS A 411 3.25 -9.52 10.69
CA HIS A 411 2.76 -10.78 11.27
C HIS A 411 3.20 -11.99 10.44
N ARG A 412 3.25 -11.90 9.11
CA ARG A 412 3.80 -12.95 8.23
C ARG A 412 5.30 -13.10 8.44
N LEU A 413 6.03 -11.99 8.55
CA LEU A 413 7.45 -12.04 8.88
C LEU A 413 7.69 -12.74 10.20
N GLN A 414 6.89 -12.45 11.24
CA GLN A 414 6.98 -13.14 12.53
C GLN A 414 6.71 -14.64 12.39
N GLN A 415 5.67 -15.05 11.64
CA GLN A 415 5.38 -16.46 11.37
C GLN A 415 6.57 -17.17 10.69
N ILE A 416 7.17 -16.53 9.66
CA ILE A 416 8.35 -17.09 8.96
C ILE A 416 9.51 -17.27 9.94
N ILE A 417 9.77 -16.29 10.81
CA ILE A 417 10.84 -16.35 11.80
C ILE A 417 10.58 -17.47 12.81
N ASP A 418 9.36 -17.58 13.34
CA ASP A 418 8.98 -18.60 14.30
C ASP A 418 9.11 -20.01 13.71
N ILE A 419 8.70 -20.18 12.44
CA ILE A 419 8.89 -21.43 11.70
C ILE A 419 10.38 -21.72 11.49
N ALA A 420 11.19 -20.74 11.08
CA ALA A 420 12.62 -20.90 10.92
C ALA A 420 13.29 -21.34 12.23
N VAL A 421 12.92 -20.74 13.35
CA VAL A 421 13.39 -21.14 14.70
C VAL A 421 13.00 -22.59 15.02
N LYS A 422 11.75 -22.97 14.74
CA LYS A 422 11.24 -24.35 14.93
C LYS A 422 12.07 -25.36 14.13
N PHE A 423 12.44 -25.03 12.90
CA PHE A 423 13.29 -25.86 12.03
C PHE A 423 14.80 -25.63 12.24
N ARG A 424 15.21 -24.89 13.29
CA ARG A 424 16.60 -24.58 13.63
C ARG A 424 17.38 -23.90 12.51
N ARG A 425 16.71 -23.10 11.69
CA ARG A 425 17.31 -22.34 10.59
C ARG A 425 17.68 -20.94 11.03
N LYS A 426 18.74 -20.41 10.45
CA LYS A 426 19.12 -19.00 10.53
C LYS A 426 18.30 -18.21 9.50
N VAL A 427 18.02 -16.96 9.81
CA VAL A 427 17.25 -16.05 8.95
C VAL A 427 18.15 -14.90 8.50
N ALA A 428 18.14 -14.61 7.21
CA ALA A 428 18.77 -13.42 6.65
C ALA A 428 17.71 -12.55 5.94
N PHE A 429 17.78 -11.24 6.13
CA PHE A 429 16.94 -10.29 5.41
C PHE A 429 17.65 -9.73 4.18
N SER A 430 16.89 -9.48 3.11
CA SER A 430 17.40 -8.90 1.87
C SER A 430 16.40 -7.90 1.29
N GLY A 431 16.86 -6.66 1.06
CA GLY A 431 16.06 -5.53 0.60
C GLY A 431 15.94 -4.42 1.64
N ARG A 432 16.11 -3.14 1.22
CA ARG A 432 16.15 -1.99 2.14
C ARG A 432 14.83 -1.80 2.90
N SER A 433 13.70 -1.84 2.22
CA SER A 433 12.37 -1.70 2.85
C SER A 433 12.09 -2.79 3.88
N MET A 434 12.60 -4.02 3.67
CA MET A 434 12.50 -5.10 4.65
C MET A 434 13.18 -4.73 5.97
N PHE A 435 14.39 -4.18 5.91
CA PHE A 435 15.11 -3.74 7.10
C PHE A 435 14.39 -2.61 7.84
N ASN A 436 13.91 -1.60 7.11
CA ASN A 436 13.22 -0.45 7.69
C ASN A 436 11.96 -0.87 8.47
N VAL A 437 11.17 -1.79 7.90
CA VAL A 437 9.94 -2.28 8.56
C VAL A 437 10.26 -3.16 9.76
N VAL A 438 11.21 -4.08 9.63
CA VAL A 438 11.63 -4.96 10.73
C VAL A 438 12.19 -4.14 11.91
N GLU A 439 13.03 -3.13 11.64
CA GLU A 439 13.54 -2.22 12.68
C GLU A 439 12.40 -1.48 13.38
N ALA A 440 11.47 -0.90 12.61
CA ALA A 440 10.31 -0.22 13.17
C ALA A 440 9.45 -1.15 14.04
N ALA A 441 9.16 -2.36 13.57
CA ALA A 441 8.36 -3.34 14.29
C ALA A 441 9.05 -3.83 15.59
N LEU A 442 10.36 -4.04 15.57
CA LEU A 442 11.15 -4.39 16.76
C LEU A 442 11.16 -3.26 17.79
N LYS A 443 11.36 -2.02 17.33
CA LYS A 443 11.42 -0.82 18.19
C LYS A 443 10.13 -0.62 18.98
N ILE A 444 8.97 -0.90 18.38
CA ILE A 444 7.68 -0.74 19.05
C ILE A 444 7.18 -2.01 19.75
N GLY A 445 7.92 -3.13 19.64
CA GLY A 445 7.56 -4.42 20.25
C GLY A 445 6.50 -5.22 19.52
N GLU A 446 6.19 -4.86 18.26
CA GLU A 446 5.23 -5.61 17.40
C GLU A 446 5.85 -6.90 16.83
N MET A 447 7.18 -7.00 16.82
CA MET A 447 7.93 -8.18 16.41
C MET A 447 8.96 -8.56 17.47
N THR A 448 9.25 -9.86 17.58
CA THR A 448 10.29 -10.39 18.46
C THR A 448 11.16 -11.40 17.73
N ILE A 449 12.47 -11.25 17.84
CA ILE A 449 13.43 -12.15 17.20
C ILE A 449 14.35 -12.73 18.28
N PRO A 450 14.43 -14.09 18.44
CA PRO A 450 15.36 -14.70 19.38
C PRO A 450 16.81 -14.38 19.02
N GLU A 451 17.65 -14.28 20.06
CA GLU A 451 19.09 -14.02 19.89
C GLU A 451 19.77 -15.08 19.04
N GLY A 452 20.64 -14.65 18.12
CA GLY A 452 21.44 -15.53 17.28
C GLY A 452 20.67 -16.18 16.12
N VAL A 453 19.40 -15.83 15.89
CA VAL A 453 18.62 -16.31 14.73
C VAL A 453 18.98 -15.55 13.47
N ILE A 454 19.17 -14.23 13.57
CA ILE A 454 19.48 -13.39 12.40
C ILE A 454 20.96 -13.47 12.07
N VAL A 455 21.24 -13.62 10.78
CA VAL A 455 22.57 -13.57 10.19
C VAL A 455 22.60 -12.60 9.03
N ASP A 456 23.77 -12.07 8.75
CA ASP A 456 23.99 -11.22 7.57
C ASP A 456 23.82 -12.06 6.30
N VAL A 457 23.18 -11.50 5.28
CA VAL A 457 22.97 -12.17 4.00
C VAL A 457 24.28 -12.61 3.33
N GLU A 458 25.37 -11.87 3.54
CA GLU A 458 26.70 -12.21 3.00
C GLU A 458 27.33 -13.40 3.72
N LYS A 459 26.94 -13.63 4.98
CA LYS A 459 27.42 -14.75 5.80
C LYS A 459 26.62 -16.04 5.57
N THR A 460 25.51 -16.00 4.81
CA THR A 460 24.69 -17.19 4.53
C THR A 460 25.49 -18.29 3.85
N LYS A 461 26.50 -17.95 3.05
CA LYS A 461 27.45 -18.90 2.42
C LYS A 461 28.28 -19.75 3.40
N ASN A 462 28.33 -19.36 4.68
CA ASN A 462 29.08 -20.08 5.73
C ASN A 462 28.21 -21.15 6.42
N TYR A 463 26.97 -21.32 6.02
CA TYR A 463 26.01 -22.28 6.54
C TYR A 463 25.61 -23.28 5.46
N PHE A 464 25.16 -24.45 5.85
CA PHE A 464 24.55 -25.38 4.92
C PHE A 464 23.20 -24.85 4.41
N ASP A 465 22.81 -25.17 3.19
CA ASP A 465 21.55 -24.72 2.59
C ASP A 465 20.34 -25.04 3.49
N ARG A 466 20.30 -26.21 4.11
CA ARG A 466 19.26 -26.62 5.05
C ARG A 466 19.16 -25.78 6.32
N GLU A 467 20.15 -24.97 6.61
CA GLU A 467 20.20 -24.14 7.83
C GLU A 467 19.81 -22.69 7.59
N ILE A 468 19.49 -22.31 6.33
CA ILE A 468 19.26 -20.93 5.94
C ILE A 468 17.86 -20.72 5.41
N VAL A 469 17.27 -19.60 5.84
CA VAL A 469 16.10 -18.93 5.23
C VAL A 469 16.49 -17.51 4.88
N ILE A 470 16.19 -17.08 3.66
CA ILE A 470 16.36 -15.69 3.24
C ILE A 470 14.98 -15.09 3.04
N ILE A 471 14.66 -14.01 3.74
CA ILE A 471 13.43 -13.23 3.54
C ILE A 471 13.78 -12.03 2.66
N SER A 472 13.11 -11.89 1.53
CA SER A 472 13.48 -10.95 0.48
C SER A 472 12.32 -10.05 0.06
N THR A 473 12.65 -8.85 -0.43
CA THR A 473 11.74 -8.03 -1.23
C THR A 473 11.67 -8.54 -2.66
N GLY A 474 10.72 -8.03 -3.47
CA GLY A 474 10.57 -8.40 -4.87
C GLY A 474 9.45 -9.37 -5.14
N SER A 475 8.47 -9.44 -4.25
CA SER A 475 7.27 -10.26 -4.44
C SER A 475 6.37 -9.75 -5.58
N GLN A 476 6.56 -8.51 -6.02
CA GLN A 476 5.83 -7.89 -7.14
C GLN A 476 6.65 -7.79 -8.43
N GLY A 477 7.87 -8.33 -8.45
CA GLY A 477 8.72 -8.35 -9.64
C GLY A 477 9.40 -7.01 -9.95
N GLU A 478 9.43 -6.08 -8.99
CA GLU A 478 10.03 -4.75 -9.17
C GLU A 478 11.49 -4.88 -9.61
N PRO A 479 11.93 -4.15 -10.65
CA PRO A 479 13.25 -4.36 -11.28
C PRO A 479 14.43 -4.23 -10.31
N MET A 480 14.37 -3.29 -9.37
CA MET A 480 15.44 -3.02 -8.40
C MET A 480 15.34 -3.85 -7.13
N SER A 481 14.33 -4.71 -7.00
CA SER A 481 14.13 -5.54 -5.82
C SER A 481 15.17 -6.66 -5.70
N ALA A 482 15.35 -7.17 -4.49
CA ALA A 482 16.37 -8.17 -4.23
C ALA A 482 16.10 -9.48 -4.98
N LEU A 483 14.86 -10.00 -4.98
CA LEU A 483 14.53 -11.25 -5.67
C LEU A 483 14.68 -11.12 -7.20
N THR A 484 14.22 -10.02 -7.79
CA THR A 484 14.35 -9.78 -9.25
C THR A 484 15.81 -9.77 -9.68
N ARG A 485 16.67 -9.08 -8.92
CA ARG A 485 18.12 -9.06 -9.17
C ARG A 485 18.78 -10.43 -8.95
N MET A 486 18.33 -11.21 -7.94
CA MET A 486 18.77 -12.60 -7.75
C MET A 486 18.37 -13.47 -8.95
N ALA A 487 17.14 -13.33 -9.46
CA ALA A 487 16.64 -14.04 -10.63
C ALA A 487 17.40 -13.67 -11.90
N ALA A 488 17.77 -12.40 -12.07
CA ALA A 488 18.63 -11.95 -13.17
C ALA A 488 20.09 -12.41 -13.04
N GLY A 489 20.57 -12.69 -11.82
CA GLY A 489 21.98 -13.01 -11.54
C GLY A 489 22.82 -11.77 -11.25
N GLU A 490 22.16 -10.65 -10.95
CA GLU A 490 22.78 -9.34 -10.70
C GLU A 490 22.96 -9.04 -9.19
N PHE A 491 22.67 -10.02 -8.34
CA PHE A 491 22.75 -9.89 -6.89
C PHE A 491 23.94 -10.68 -6.34
N ASN A 492 25.07 -10.01 -6.15
CA ASN A 492 26.37 -10.63 -5.79
C ASN A 492 26.40 -11.32 -4.41
N LYS A 493 25.41 -11.01 -3.53
CA LYS A 493 25.37 -11.55 -2.16
C LYS A 493 24.78 -12.96 -2.11
N VAL A 494 23.87 -13.30 -3.04
CA VAL A 494 23.17 -14.61 -3.11
C VAL A 494 23.08 -15.06 -4.55
N THR A 495 23.58 -16.25 -4.84
CA THR A 495 23.41 -16.93 -6.13
C THR A 495 22.34 -17.99 -6.00
N ILE A 496 21.34 -17.96 -6.89
CA ILE A 496 20.24 -18.94 -6.93
C ILE A 496 20.66 -20.13 -7.79
N GLY A 497 20.34 -21.33 -7.34
CA GLY A 497 20.62 -22.58 -8.03
C GLY A 497 19.57 -23.68 -7.80
N SER A 498 19.90 -24.88 -8.23
CA SER A 498 18.99 -26.04 -8.17
C SER A 498 18.64 -26.52 -6.76
N ASN A 499 19.45 -26.12 -5.75
CA ASN A 499 19.21 -26.49 -4.36
C ASN A 499 18.37 -25.45 -3.57
N ASP A 500 17.79 -24.49 -4.29
CA ASP A 500 16.94 -23.46 -3.69
C ASP A 500 15.47 -23.78 -3.86
N THR A 501 14.68 -23.48 -2.83
CA THR A 501 13.23 -23.36 -2.90
C THR A 501 12.85 -21.91 -2.72
N ILE A 502 12.23 -21.33 -3.74
CA ILE A 502 11.77 -19.94 -3.74
C ILE A 502 10.26 -19.92 -3.49
N ILE A 503 9.83 -19.23 -2.45
CA ILE A 503 8.41 -19.06 -2.10
C ILE A 503 8.04 -17.60 -2.34
N ILE A 504 7.13 -17.33 -3.28
CA ILE A 504 6.60 -15.99 -3.54
C ILE A 504 5.28 -15.85 -2.79
N SER A 505 5.38 -15.40 -1.54
CA SER A 505 4.26 -15.27 -0.59
C SER A 505 3.53 -13.93 -0.79
N ALA A 506 3.01 -13.71 -1.98
CA ALA A 506 2.25 -12.54 -2.40
C ALA A 506 1.36 -12.87 -3.60
N SER A 507 0.23 -12.17 -3.75
CA SER A 507 -0.54 -12.14 -5.01
C SER A 507 -0.05 -10.98 -5.88
N PRO A 508 -0.13 -11.09 -7.21
CA PRO A 508 0.10 -9.95 -8.09
C PRO A 508 -0.84 -8.78 -7.77
N ILE A 509 -0.28 -7.60 -7.61
CA ILE A 509 -1.06 -6.35 -7.69
C ILE A 509 -1.45 -6.18 -9.16
N PRO A 510 -2.70 -5.80 -9.49
CA PRO A 510 -3.10 -5.57 -10.86
C PRO A 510 -2.12 -4.70 -11.64
N GLY A 511 -1.65 -5.20 -12.80
CA GLY A 511 -0.60 -4.57 -13.62
C GLY A 511 0.80 -5.13 -13.44
N ASN A 512 1.10 -5.85 -12.34
CA ASN A 512 2.44 -6.43 -12.08
C ASN A 512 2.60 -7.87 -12.55
N GLU A 513 1.55 -8.49 -13.10
CA GLU A 513 1.52 -9.91 -13.45
C GLU A 513 2.68 -10.28 -14.38
N ARG A 514 2.92 -9.47 -15.41
CA ARG A 514 3.98 -9.69 -16.40
C ARG A 514 5.38 -9.70 -15.76
N MET A 515 5.64 -8.75 -14.87
CA MET A 515 6.92 -8.65 -14.17
C MET A 515 7.14 -9.85 -13.26
N ILE A 516 6.14 -10.26 -12.48
CA ILE A 516 6.22 -11.41 -11.57
C ILE A 516 6.46 -12.71 -12.37
N TYR A 517 5.72 -12.97 -13.44
CA TYR A 517 5.92 -14.15 -14.26
C TYR A 517 7.28 -14.17 -14.96
N SER A 518 7.84 -13.01 -15.32
CA SER A 518 9.20 -12.89 -15.83
C SER A 518 10.22 -13.35 -14.78
N VAL A 519 10.08 -12.91 -13.54
CA VAL A 519 10.93 -13.34 -12.42
C VAL A 519 10.80 -14.85 -12.19
N ILE A 520 9.57 -15.39 -12.12
CA ILE A 520 9.32 -16.81 -11.95
C ILE A 520 10.02 -17.64 -13.04
N ASN A 521 9.88 -17.23 -14.31
CA ASN A 521 10.53 -17.91 -15.43
C ASN A 521 12.07 -17.91 -15.31
N ASN A 522 12.67 -16.80 -14.88
CA ASN A 522 14.10 -16.71 -14.68
C ASN A 522 14.57 -17.59 -13.51
N LEU A 523 13.80 -17.72 -12.44
CA LEU A 523 14.08 -18.62 -11.34
C LEU A 523 14.04 -20.10 -11.77
N TYR A 524 13.06 -20.50 -12.57
CA TYR A 524 13.00 -21.85 -13.17
C TYR A 524 14.19 -22.12 -14.08
N LYS A 525 14.63 -21.15 -14.90
CA LYS A 525 15.84 -21.28 -15.74
C LYS A 525 17.12 -21.52 -14.93
N LYS A 526 17.16 -21.08 -13.68
CA LYS A 526 18.27 -21.35 -12.74
C LYS A 526 18.15 -22.72 -12.04
N GLY A 527 17.08 -23.46 -12.31
CA GLY A 527 16.82 -24.79 -11.74
C GLY A 527 16.21 -24.78 -10.33
N ALA A 528 15.80 -23.62 -9.82
CA ALA A 528 15.18 -23.51 -8.50
C ALA A 528 13.76 -24.13 -8.49
N LYS A 529 13.35 -24.70 -7.35
CA LYS A 529 11.94 -25.03 -7.08
C LYS A 529 11.22 -23.73 -6.74
N VAL A 530 10.16 -23.38 -7.49
CA VAL A 530 9.40 -22.15 -7.26
C VAL A 530 7.98 -22.48 -6.82
N VAL A 531 7.54 -21.90 -5.70
CA VAL A 531 6.18 -22.00 -5.14
C VAL A 531 5.57 -20.63 -5.14
N TYR A 532 4.38 -20.48 -5.72
CA TYR A 532 3.64 -19.22 -5.81
C TYR A 532 2.13 -19.46 -5.66
N GLU A 533 1.32 -18.40 -5.49
CA GLU A 533 -0.07 -18.47 -5.08
C GLU A 533 -0.94 -19.46 -5.87
N SER A 534 -0.73 -19.59 -7.19
CA SER A 534 -1.50 -20.54 -8.01
C SER A 534 -1.22 -22.00 -7.69
N LEU A 535 -0.13 -22.31 -6.98
CA LEU A 535 0.26 -23.66 -6.60
C LEU A 535 -0.12 -24.00 -5.15
N GLU A 536 0.05 -23.03 -4.22
CA GLU A 536 -0.14 -23.24 -2.79
C GLU A 536 -0.77 -22.01 -2.12
N LYS A 537 -1.47 -22.23 -1.00
CA LYS A 537 -2.10 -21.15 -0.20
C LYS A 537 -1.06 -20.40 0.64
N ILE A 538 -0.12 -19.76 -0.01
CA ILE A 538 0.98 -19.01 0.62
C ILE A 538 0.72 -17.50 0.74
N HIS A 539 -0.45 -17.05 0.30
CA HIS A 539 -0.90 -15.68 0.44
C HIS A 539 -2.39 -15.62 0.75
N VAL A 540 -2.78 -14.62 1.51
CA VAL A 540 -4.18 -14.21 1.69
C VAL A 540 -4.28 -12.70 1.59
N SER A 541 -5.35 -12.22 1.00
CA SER A 541 -5.60 -10.78 0.87
C SER A 541 -5.81 -10.11 2.22
N GLY A 542 -5.51 -8.82 2.29
CA GLY A 542 -5.88 -7.96 3.41
C GLY A 542 -7.30 -7.39 3.30
N HIS A 543 -7.93 -7.46 2.11
CA HIS A 543 -9.20 -6.81 1.80
C HIS A 543 -10.38 -7.77 1.86
N ALA A 544 -11.53 -7.22 2.21
CA ALA A 544 -12.80 -7.92 2.35
C ALA A 544 -13.34 -8.45 1.03
N CYS A 545 -13.84 -9.69 1.02
CA CYS A 545 -14.67 -10.25 -0.04
C CYS A 545 -16.16 -9.87 0.15
N GLN A 546 -17.02 -10.26 -0.80
CA GLN A 546 -18.45 -9.84 -0.84
C GLN A 546 -19.21 -10.06 0.45
N GLU A 547 -19.06 -11.24 1.08
CA GLU A 547 -19.83 -11.55 2.30
C GLU A 547 -19.39 -10.70 3.50
N GLU A 548 -18.13 -10.30 3.55
CA GLU A 548 -17.61 -9.43 4.60
C GLU A 548 -18.16 -8.00 4.44
N HIS A 549 -18.24 -7.49 3.20
CA HIS A 549 -18.90 -6.21 2.90
C HIS A 549 -20.39 -6.23 3.29
N LYS A 550 -21.12 -7.33 3.00
CA LYS A 550 -22.52 -7.48 3.41
C LYS A 550 -22.69 -7.39 4.92
N ILE A 551 -21.75 -7.97 5.68
CA ILE A 551 -21.76 -7.90 7.15
C ILE A 551 -21.61 -6.44 7.60
N LEU A 552 -20.63 -5.68 7.08
CA LEU A 552 -20.46 -4.29 7.48
C LEU A 552 -21.65 -3.42 7.09
N HIS A 553 -22.16 -3.55 5.87
CA HIS A 553 -23.37 -2.84 5.44
C HIS A 553 -24.57 -3.13 6.38
N THR A 554 -24.75 -4.40 6.76
CA THR A 554 -25.83 -4.81 7.65
C THR A 554 -25.68 -4.25 9.06
N LEU A 555 -24.45 -4.29 9.62
CA LEU A 555 -24.16 -3.78 10.96
C LEU A 555 -24.25 -2.26 11.04
N LEU A 556 -23.71 -1.55 10.07
CA LEU A 556 -23.72 -0.09 10.01
C LEU A 556 -25.10 0.48 9.63
N ASN A 557 -25.86 -0.23 8.79
CA ASN A 557 -27.17 0.20 8.24
C ASN A 557 -27.19 1.69 7.86
N PRO A 558 -26.27 2.14 6.97
CA PRO A 558 -26.02 3.54 6.72
C PRO A 558 -27.17 4.19 5.95
N LYS A 559 -27.40 5.50 6.20
CA LYS A 559 -28.40 6.27 5.46
C LYS A 559 -27.96 6.52 4.02
N PHE A 560 -26.65 6.81 3.83
CA PHE A 560 -26.00 7.02 2.54
C PHE A 560 -24.75 6.18 2.41
N PHE A 561 -24.38 5.86 1.18
CA PHE A 561 -23.21 5.05 0.87
C PHE A 561 -22.38 5.64 -0.28
N ILE A 562 -21.06 5.60 -0.12
CA ILE A 562 -20.08 5.95 -1.15
C ILE A 562 -19.01 4.86 -1.15
N PRO A 563 -18.88 4.07 -2.22
CA PRO A 563 -17.76 3.15 -2.38
C PRO A 563 -16.46 3.92 -2.64
N VAL A 564 -15.37 3.50 -2.00
CA VAL A 564 -14.02 4.06 -2.15
C VAL A 564 -13.01 2.94 -2.35
N HIS A 565 -11.74 3.28 -2.57
CA HIS A 565 -10.60 2.36 -2.69
C HIS A 565 -10.83 1.29 -3.76
N GLY A 566 -10.90 1.70 -5.02
CA GLY A 566 -11.10 0.78 -6.14
C GLY A 566 -11.22 1.48 -7.49
N GLU A 567 -10.94 0.75 -8.56
CA GLU A 567 -11.25 1.18 -9.91
C GLU A 567 -12.78 1.34 -10.07
N TYR A 568 -13.23 2.06 -11.10
CA TYR A 568 -14.65 2.32 -11.33
C TYR A 568 -15.50 1.03 -11.35
N ARG A 569 -15.00 -0.08 -11.91
CA ARG A 569 -15.68 -1.38 -11.90
C ARG A 569 -15.92 -1.91 -10.48
N HIS A 570 -14.95 -1.74 -9.59
CA HIS A 570 -15.07 -2.13 -8.18
C HIS A 570 -16.10 -1.26 -7.46
N LEU A 571 -16.01 0.08 -7.62
CA LEU A 571 -16.96 1.01 -7.02
C LEU A 571 -18.39 0.73 -7.50
N LYS A 572 -18.56 0.48 -8.79
CA LYS A 572 -19.86 0.13 -9.37
C LYS A 572 -20.40 -1.20 -8.84
N ARG A 573 -19.52 -2.23 -8.72
CA ARG A 573 -19.92 -3.53 -8.17
C ARG A 573 -20.33 -3.42 -6.70
N HIS A 574 -19.63 -2.60 -5.91
CA HIS A 574 -19.98 -2.36 -4.51
C HIS A 574 -21.30 -1.59 -4.36
N ALA A 575 -21.54 -0.61 -5.25
CA ALA A 575 -22.83 0.08 -5.30
C ALA A 575 -23.98 -0.91 -5.59
N LEU A 576 -23.79 -1.82 -6.56
CA LEU A 576 -24.79 -2.85 -6.88
C LEU A 576 -25.00 -3.81 -5.69
N LEU A 577 -23.95 -4.18 -4.95
CA LEU A 577 -24.08 -5.00 -3.73
C LEU A 577 -24.92 -4.28 -2.68
N ALA A 578 -24.74 -2.97 -2.50
CA ALA A 578 -25.56 -2.19 -1.57
C ALA A 578 -27.04 -2.14 -2.02
N GLU A 579 -27.31 -2.05 -3.32
CA GLU A 579 -28.68 -2.17 -3.87
C GLU A 579 -29.26 -3.57 -3.64
N GLU A 580 -28.48 -4.64 -3.84
CA GLU A 580 -28.87 -6.03 -3.51
C GLU A 580 -29.27 -6.20 -2.04
N LEU A 581 -28.64 -5.44 -1.13
CA LEU A 581 -28.96 -5.40 0.30
C LEU A 581 -30.18 -4.50 0.63
N GLY A 582 -30.82 -3.92 -0.36
CA GLY A 582 -32.05 -3.12 -0.24
C GLY A 582 -31.81 -1.61 -0.09
N MET A 583 -30.61 -1.10 -0.29
CA MET A 583 -30.37 0.33 -0.32
C MET A 583 -30.89 0.94 -1.62
N ASN A 584 -31.63 2.04 -1.52
CA ASN A 584 -32.12 2.73 -2.71
C ASN A 584 -30.94 3.40 -3.45
N SER A 585 -30.87 3.26 -4.77
CA SER A 585 -29.82 3.83 -5.62
C SER A 585 -29.65 5.34 -5.46
N SER A 586 -30.72 6.09 -5.14
CA SER A 586 -30.65 7.53 -4.85
C SER A 586 -29.88 7.89 -3.58
N ARG A 587 -29.52 6.91 -2.74
CA ARG A 587 -28.72 7.05 -1.53
C ARG A 587 -27.27 6.61 -1.73
N ILE A 588 -26.90 6.18 -2.94
CA ILE A 588 -25.56 5.72 -3.29
C ILE A 588 -24.98 6.75 -4.26
N PHE A 589 -23.73 7.15 -4.02
CA PHE A 589 -23.00 8.05 -4.91
C PHE A 589 -21.64 7.44 -5.24
N ILE A 590 -21.28 7.34 -6.51
CA ILE A 590 -19.95 6.92 -6.97
C ILE A 590 -19.19 8.19 -7.37
N PRO A 591 -18.16 8.59 -6.62
CA PRO A 591 -17.43 9.81 -6.91
C PRO A 591 -16.32 9.60 -7.95
N ASP A 592 -15.94 10.71 -8.59
CA ASP A 592 -14.67 10.85 -9.31
C ASP A 592 -13.69 11.69 -8.47
N ILE A 593 -12.40 11.62 -8.82
CA ILE A 593 -11.37 12.50 -8.24
C ILE A 593 -11.74 13.96 -8.50
N GLY A 594 -11.65 14.83 -7.48
CA GLY A 594 -12.06 16.23 -7.57
C GLY A 594 -13.54 16.47 -7.29
N ASN A 595 -14.33 15.41 -7.05
CA ASN A 595 -15.69 15.60 -6.60
C ASN A 595 -15.74 16.00 -5.12
N CYS A 596 -16.57 16.99 -4.84
CA CYS A 596 -17.05 17.32 -3.52
C CYS A 596 -18.47 16.75 -3.36
N VAL A 597 -18.72 15.98 -2.33
CA VAL A 597 -20.07 15.48 -2.02
C VAL A 597 -20.58 16.20 -0.77
N GLU A 598 -21.72 16.84 -0.90
CA GLU A 598 -22.41 17.54 0.20
C GLU A 598 -23.42 16.61 0.87
N VAL A 599 -23.27 16.47 2.19
CA VAL A 599 -24.10 15.57 3.00
C VAL A 599 -24.81 16.37 4.09
N THR A 600 -26.12 16.12 4.21
CA THR A 600 -26.96 16.61 5.31
C THR A 600 -27.69 15.43 5.95
N ASP A 601 -28.50 15.70 6.94
CA ASP A 601 -29.36 14.65 7.56
C ASP A 601 -30.34 14.01 6.60
N ASP A 602 -30.69 14.66 5.47
CA ASP A 602 -31.73 14.19 4.54
C ASP A 602 -31.25 14.10 3.07
N SER A 603 -30.08 14.59 2.73
CA SER A 603 -29.61 14.64 1.33
C SER A 603 -28.15 14.29 1.15
N LEU A 604 -27.86 13.61 0.05
CA LEU A 604 -26.54 13.36 -0.50
C LEU A 604 -26.53 13.89 -1.93
N ARG A 605 -25.66 14.83 -2.24
CA ARG A 605 -25.60 15.44 -3.56
C ARG A 605 -24.19 15.87 -3.93
N GLN A 606 -23.93 15.94 -5.22
CA GLN A 606 -22.69 16.52 -5.72
C GLN A 606 -22.69 18.03 -5.42
N GLY A 607 -21.61 18.49 -4.82
CA GLY A 607 -21.32 19.90 -4.62
C GLY A 607 -20.42 20.46 -5.72
N GLU A 608 -19.78 21.59 -5.44
CA GLU A 608 -18.83 22.23 -6.34
C GLU A 608 -17.52 21.41 -6.40
N SER A 609 -17.11 21.02 -7.61
CA SER A 609 -15.83 20.31 -7.81
C SER A 609 -14.65 21.22 -7.49
N PHE A 610 -13.53 20.62 -7.10
CA PHE A 610 -12.31 21.35 -6.74
C PHE A 610 -11.12 20.87 -7.62
N PRO A 611 -10.04 21.66 -7.72
CA PRO A 611 -8.85 21.26 -8.45
C PRO A 611 -8.27 19.97 -7.84
N ALA A 612 -8.16 18.94 -8.65
CA ALA A 612 -7.64 17.64 -8.27
C ALA A 612 -6.96 16.98 -9.47
N GLY A 613 -6.20 15.92 -9.22
CA GLY A 613 -5.47 15.17 -10.22
C GLY A 613 -4.27 14.48 -9.62
N ALA A 614 -3.24 14.29 -10.44
CA ALA A 614 -2.01 13.65 -10.04
C ALA A 614 -0.84 14.63 -10.13
N ARG A 615 -0.02 14.66 -9.07
CA ARG A 615 1.31 15.26 -9.07
C ARG A 615 2.34 14.16 -9.27
N LEU A 616 3.15 14.29 -10.29
CA LEU A 616 4.22 13.34 -10.59
C LEU A 616 5.48 13.80 -9.86
N ILE A 617 6.13 12.88 -9.15
CA ILE A 617 7.34 13.15 -8.37
C ILE A 617 8.53 12.48 -9.06
N ASP A 618 9.59 13.27 -9.27
CA ASP A 618 10.87 12.85 -9.83
C ASP A 618 11.99 13.43 -8.96
N GLY A 619 12.70 12.55 -8.24
CA GLY A 619 13.73 12.94 -7.28
C GLY A 619 13.20 13.77 -6.11
N GLU A 620 13.88 14.87 -5.78
CA GLU A 620 13.47 15.78 -4.70
C GLU A 620 12.46 16.85 -5.17
N GLY A 621 12.12 16.89 -6.47
CA GLY A 621 11.31 17.94 -7.08
C GLY A 621 9.81 17.66 -7.03
N PHE A 622 9.06 18.69 -6.58
CA PHE A 622 7.64 18.81 -6.86
C PHE A 622 7.48 19.56 -8.16
N GLU A 623 7.18 18.93 -9.26
CA GLU A 623 6.70 19.64 -10.43
C GLU A 623 5.36 19.05 -10.87
N ASP A 624 4.46 19.92 -11.35
CA ASP A 624 3.19 19.52 -11.97
C ASP A 624 3.50 18.96 -13.39
N TYR A 625 4.14 17.78 -13.43
CA TYR A 625 4.50 17.10 -14.67
C TYR A 625 3.29 16.64 -15.47
N GLY A 626 2.08 16.67 -14.92
CA GLY A 626 0.85 16.27 -15.60
C GLY A 626 0.52 17.09 -16.85
N LYS A 627 1.13 18.30 -16.99
CA LYS A 627 1.08 19.15 -18.16
C LYS A 627 2.46 19.36 -18.81
N SER A 628 3.49 18.73 -18.27
CA SER A 628 4.88 18.94 -18.59
C SER A 628 5.23 18.37 -19.96
N GLU A 629 5.93 19.15 -20.76
CA GLU A 629 6.58 18.69 -21.99
C GLU A 629 7.63 17.62 -21.68
N VAL A 630 8.20 17.60 -20.46
CA VAL A 630 9.25 16.68 -20.03
C VAL A 630 8.80 15.22 -20.10
N LEU A 631 7.62 14.88 -19.61
CA LEU A 631 7.12 13.49 -19.69
C LEU A 631 6.84 13.07 -21.14
N LYS A 632 6.28 13.99 -21.94
CA LYS A 632 6.05 13.74 -23.38
C LYS A 632 7.37 13.54 -24.12
N ASP A 633 8.40 14.30 -23.75
CA ASP A 633 9.73 14.17 -24.34
C ASP A 633 10.41 12.86 -23.92
N ARG A 634 10.30 12.46 -22.65
CA ARG A 634 10.79 11.17 -22.17
C ARG A 634 10.12 9.99 -22.87
N LEU A 635 8.79 10.03 -23.00
CA LEU A 635 8.01 9.01 -23.73
C LEU A 635 8.47 8.96 -25.19
N ARG A 636 8.57 10.10 -25.86
CA ARG A 636 9.03 10.15 -27.26
C ARG A 636 10.46 9.62 -27.43
N MET A 637 11.37 9.96 -26.51
CA MET A 637 12.73 9.42 -26.53
C MET A 637 12.77 7.92 -26.29
N SER A 638 11.92 7.38 -25.42
CA SER A 638 11.88 5.96 -25.12
C SER A 638 11.24 5.12 -26.23
N GLU A 639 10.28 5.66 -26.96
CA GLU A 639 9.54 4.95 -28.01
C GLU A 639 10.16 5.11 -29.39
N GLU A 640 10.62 6.33 -29.74
CA GLU A 640 11.01 6.70 -31.10
C GLU A 640 12.45 7.16 -31.24
N GLY A 641 13.16 7.36 -30.13
CA GLY A 641 14.57 7.76 -30.11
C GLY A 641 14.82 9.26 -30.22
N LEU A 642 16.09 9.63 -30.40
CA LEU A 642 16.59 11.00 -30.38
C LEU A 642 17.50 11.25 -31.61
N VAL A 643 17.38 12.43 -32.23
CA VAL A 643 18.29 12.96 -33.23
C VAL A 643 18.84 14.30 -32.74
N VAL A 644 20.14 14.43 -32.66
CA VAL A 644 20.85 15.68 -32.36
C VAL A 644 21.45 16.24 -33.67
N VAL A 645 21.21 17.51 -33.94
CA VAL A 645 21.81 18.23 -35.08
C VAL A 645 22.58 19.41 -34.53
N SER A 646 23.90 19.42 -34.68
CA SER A 646 24.76 20.49 -34.19
C SER A 646 25.31 21.34 -35.39
N VAL A 647 25.13 22.65 -35.27
CA VAL A 647 25.54 23.63 -36.28
C VAL A 647 26.21 24.80 -35.59
N VAL A 648 27.34 25.23 -36.11
CA VAL A 648 28.08 26.43 -35.66
C VAL A 648 27.96 27.51 -36.70
N LEU A 649 27.62 28.72 -36.27
CA LEU A 649 27.48 29.90 -37.11
C LEU A 649 28.54 30.96 -36.71
N SER A 650 29.00 31.79 -37.66
CA SER A 650 29.70 33.05 -37.40
C SER A 650 29.17 34.10 -38.33
N ASN A 651 28.64 35.20 -37.78
CA ASN A 651 28.01 36.28 -38.54
C ASN A 651 26.94 35.78 -39.54
N GLY A 652 26.13 34.76 -39.11
CA GLY A 652 25.11 34.16 -39.95
C GLY A 652 25.60 33.19 -41.02
N VAL A 653 26.90 32.87 -41.08
CA VAL A 653 27.50 31.91 -42.00
C VAL A 653 27.81 30.60 -41.24
N VAL A 654 27.49 29.47 -41.83
CA VAL A 654 27.79 28.13 -41.27
C VAL A 654 29.28 27.88 -41.27
N LEU A 655 29.85 27.56 -40.13
CA LEU A 655 31.26 27.19 -39.98
C LEU A 655 31.41 25.67 -39.88
N GLY A 656 32.05 25.08 -40.88
CA GLY A 656 32.30 23.64 -40.93
C GLY A 656 31.06 22.81 -41.28
N ASP A 657 31.24 21.49 -41.29
CA ASP A 657 30.17 20.55 -41.61
C ASP A 657 29.23 20.37 -40.41
N PRO A 658 27.90 20.33 -40.63
CA PRO A 658 26.95 20.01 -39.55
C PRO A 658 27.16 18.60 -39.03
N ASP A 659 27.09 18.45 -37.73
CA ASP A 659 27.12 17.12 -37.09
C ASP A 659 25.72 16.62 -36.80
N VAL A 660 25.49 15.31 -37.08
CA VAL A 660 24.19 14.65 -36.88
C VAL A 660 24.43 13.35 -36.15
N GLU A 661 23.80 13.17 -34.99
CA GLU A 661 23.87 11.95 -34.20
C GLU A 661 22.44 11.40 -33.91
N CYS A 662 22.30 10.07 -34.06
CA CYS A 662 21.05 9.37 -33.79
C CYS A 662 21.21 8.37 -32.64
N ARG A 663 20.23 8.31 -31.74
CA ARG A 663 20.17 7.32 -30.64
C ARG A 663 18.77 6.70 -30.57
N GLY A 664 18.73 5.38 -30.38
CA GLY A 664 17.45 4.65 -30.19
C GLY A 664 16.61 4.51 -31.46
N ILE A 665 17.14 4.80 -32.64
CA ILE A 665 16.47 4.68 -33.93
C ILE A 665 17.07 3.48 -34.68
N VAL A 666 16.20 2.59 -35.20
CA VAL A 666 16.64 1.45 -36.01
C VAL A 666 16.52 1.78 -37.48
N PHE A 667 17.65 1.77 -38.19
CA PHE A 667 17.75 1.93 -39.64
C PHE A 667 18.05 0.60 -40.30
N GLN A 668 17.53 0.38 -41.52
CA GLN A 668 17.87 -0.82 -42.31
C GLN A 668 19.31 -0.72 -42.84
N ASP A 669 19.74 0.49 -43.18
CA ASP A 669 21.10 0.84 -43.57
C ASP A 669 21.49 2.16 -42.88
N GLU A 670 22.19 2.04 -41.77
CA GLU A 670 22.53 3.16 -40.89
C GLU A 670 23.45 4.16 -41.60
N GLN A 671 24.46 3.68 -42.35
CA GLN A 671 25.39 4.55 -43.05
C GLN A 671 24.71 5.41 -44.13
N ASN A 672 23.81 4.80 -44.88
CA ASN A 672 23.03 5.54 -45.88
C ASN A 672 22.03 6.52 -45.24
N ALA A 673 21.34 6.11 -44.16
CA ALA A 673 20.42 6.98 -43.43
C ALA A 673 21.12 8.20 -42.84
N MET A 674 22.31 8.04 -42.25
CA MET A 674 23.10 9.14 -41.71
C MET A 674 23.58 10.10 -42.81
N ARG A 675 23.96 9.58 -43.97
CA ARG A 675 24.34 10.40 -45.12
C ARG A 675 23.16 11.21 -45.65
N GLU A 676 21.98 10.58 -45.76
CA GLU A 676 20.77 11.27 -46.19
C GLU A 676 20.34 12.37 -45.18
N LEU A 677 20.49 12.14 -43.89
CA LEU A 677 20.20 13.12 -42.84
C LEU A 677 21.14 14.31 -42.92
N LYS A 678 22.45 14.07 -43.09
CA LYS A 678 23.45 15.16 -43.29
C LYS A 678 23.09 15.99 -44.52
N ASN A 679 22.84 15.37 -45.66
CA ASN A 679 22.44 16.07 -46.88
C ASN A 679 21.15 16.93 -46.72
N ILE A 680 20.22 16.52 -45.89
CA ILE A 680 19.00 17.29 -45.64
C ILE A 680 19.30 18.47 -44.73
N VAL A 681 20.13 18.28 -43.71
CA VAL A 681 20.59 19.37 -42.85
C VAL A 681 21.32 20.41 -43.69
N GLU A 682 22.30 20.02 -44.51
CA GLU A 682 23.05 20.91 -45.42
C GLU A 682 22.10 21.68 -46.34
N LYS A 683 21.23 21.00 -47.07
CA LYS A 683 20.22 21.66 -47.94
C LYS A 683 19.31 22.64 -47.21
N THR A 684 19.00 22.35 -45.97
CA THR A 684 18.18 23.26 -45.15
C THR A 684 18.97 24.49 -44.76
N LEU A 685 20.26 24.33 -44.46
CA LEU A 685 21.16 25.42 -44.12
C LEU A 685 21.47 26.31 -45.37
N ASP A 686 21.62 25.71 -46.55
CA ASP A 686 21.80 26.45 -47.81
C ASP A 686 20.61 27.36 -48.15
N SER A 687 19.42 27.01 -47.65
CA SER A 687 18.18 27.79 -47.85
C SER A 687 17.99 28.93 -46.85
N VAL A 688 18.91 29.10 -45.88
CA VAL A 688 18.82 30.08 -44.80
C VAL A 688 19.67 31.32 -45.16
N ASN A 689 19.14 32.51 -44.91
CA ASN A 689 19.85 33.78 -45.13
C ASN A 689 20.70 34.13 -43.90
N ALA A 690 21.83 34.86 -44.13
CA ALA A 690 22.72 35.33 -43.06
C ALA A 690 22.04 36.20 -41.96
N GLN A 691 20.82 36.66 -42.20
CA GLN A 691 20.03 37.47 -41.25
C GLN A 691 18.99 36.62 -40.46
N THR A 692 18.92 35.31 -40.70
CA THR A 692 17.94 34.45 -40.07
C THR A 692 18.36 34.16 -38.62
N ALA A 693 17.45 34.36 -37.66
CA ALA A 693 17.77 34.11 -36.26
C ALA A 693 18.10 32.61 -35.99
N PRO A 694 19.04 32.30 -35.09
CA PRO A 694 19.37 30.90 -34.74
C PRO A 694 18.19 30.04 -34.34
N SER A 695 17.18 30.63 -33.71
CA SER A 695 15.90 29.95 -33.36
C SER A 695 15.10 29.50 -34.58
N ASP A 696 15.11 30.31 -35.65
CA ASP A 696 14.39 30.00 -36.89
C ASP A 696 15.13 28.94 -37.71
N ILE A 697 16.45 28.96 -37.67
CA ILE A 697 17.30 27.91 -38.23
C ILE A 697 17.05 26.59 -37.53
N ALA A 698 17.02 26.58 -36.18
CA ALA A 698 16.70 25.40 -35.36
C ALA A 698 15.31 24.85 -35.71
N ALA A 699 14.30 25.72 -35.85
CA ALA A 699 12.95 25.32 -36.22
C ALA A 699 12.85 24.72 -37.65
N ALA A 700 13.64 25.29 -38.62
CA ALA A 700 13.70 24.76 -39.96
C ALA A 700 14.38 23.38 -40.02
N LEU A 701 15.51 23.22 -39.34
CA LEU A 701 16.21 21.93 -39.20
C LEU A 701 15.32 20.86 -38.55
N LYS A 702 14.69 21.19 -37.44
CA LYS A 702 13.73 20.30 -36.74
C LYS A 702 12.62 19.81 -37.67
N ARG A 703 12.07 20.72 -38.51
CA ARG A 703 11.00 20.41 -39.45
C ARG A 703 11.48 19.53 -40.60
N ALA A 704 12.63 19.84 -41.18
CA ALA A 704 13.21 19.11 -42.31
C ALA A 704 13.56 17.67 -41.92
N VAL A 705 14.31 17.49 -40.83
CA VAL A 705 14.71 16.18 -40.29
C VAL A 705 13.47 15.34 -39.90
N LYS A 706 12.50 15.95 -39.19
CA LYS A 706 11.25 15.27 -38.82
C LYS A 706 10.49 14.73 -40.04
N ASN A 707 10.31 15.57 -41.06
CA ASN A 707 9.58 15.19 -42.26
C ASN A 707 10.29 14.06 -43.03
N HIS A 708 11.63 14.10 -43.07
CA HIS A 708 12.41 13.04 -43.73
C HIS A 708 12.28 11.71 -42.99
N LEU A 709 12.51 11.69 -41.70
CA LEU A 709 12.43 10.48 -40.88
C LEU A 709 11.02 9.88 -40.92
N PHE A 710 10.01 10.70 -40.76
CA PHE A 710 8.63 10.24 -40.84
C PHE A 710 8.29 9.60 -42.21
N LYS A 711 8.80 10.16 -43.32
CA LYS A 711 8.60 9.55 -44.65
C LYS A 711 9.26 8.18 -44.74
N LYS A 712 10.47 8.03 -44.21
CA LYS A 712 11.28 6.81 -44.29
C LYS A 712 10.93 5.73 -43.29
N THR A 713 10.75 6.08 -42.03
CA THR A 713 10.61 5.14 -40.90
C THR A 713 9.20 5.09 -40.35
N LYS A 714 8.34 6.07 -40.66
CA LYS A 714 7.04 6.33 -40.00
C LYS A 714 7.17 6.70 -38.51
N GLN A 715 8.38 6.93 -38.04
CA GLN A 715 8.71 7.38 -36.67
C GLN A 715 8.88 8.90 -36.63
N SER A 716 8.65 9.48 -35.46
CA SER A 716 8.75 10.92 -35.22
C SER A 716 9.63 11.20 -34.00
N PRO A 717 10.93 10.80 -34.05
CA PRO A 717 11.83 10.89 -32.91
C PRO A 717 11.97 12.33 -32.38
N MET A 718 12.45 12.45 -31.16
CA MET A 718 12.81 13.76 -30.63
C MET A 718 13.98 14.35 -31.44
N ILE A 719 13.82 15.57 -31.92
CA ILE A 719 14.87 16.26 -32.69
C ILE A 719 15.33 17.47 -31.91
N LEU A 720 16.64 17.48 -31.58
CA LEU A 720 17.31 18.53 -30.82
C LEU A 720 18.32 19.26 -31.72
N PRO A 721 17.91 20.35 -32.37
CA PRO A 721 18.86 21.19 -33.12
C PRO A 721 19.61 22.10 -32.13
N ILE A 722 20.94 22.06 -32.18
CA ILE A 722 21.85 22.90 -31.42
C ILE A 722 22.49 23.87 -32.41
N VAL A 723 22.09 25.13 -32.39
CA VAL A 723 22.62 26.17 -33.24
C VAL A 723 23.38 27.14 -32.37
N GLN A 724 24.74 27.19 -32.54
CA GLN A 724 25.64 28.05 -31.78
C GLN A 724 26.16 29.14 -32.68
N GLU A 725 26.11 30.40 -32.23
CA GLU A 725 26.70 31.56 -32.91
C GLU A 725 27.96 31.99 -32.15
N LEU A 726 29.08 32.11 -32.88
CA LEU A 726 30.40 32.50 -32.39
C LEU A 726 30.69 33.99 -32.62
#